data_95810d75a364794be7feb5e007d53842
#
_entry.id   95810d75a364794be7feb5e007d53842
#
_cell.length_a   1.000
_cell.length_b   1.000
_cell.length_c   1.000
_cell.angle_alpha   90.00
_cell.angle_beta   90.00
_cell.angle_gamma   90.00
#
_symmetry.space_group_name_H-M   'P 1'
#
loop_
_entity.id
_entity.type
_entity.pdbx_description
1 polymer ?
#
loop_
_entity_poly.entity_id
_entity_poly.type
_entity_poly.pdbx_seq_one_letter_code
_entity_poly.pdbx_strand_id
1 'polypeptide(L)'
;MGTGSRGVVWFGVAWCTAAIVAANAAETSAPTELETITVTAQKRSESEQTVPLSMTTFGAAALEEKAVVNFFDYGTKVPNLGFAATGDGLGTARTISIRGVSGDNVTGFYVDETPLPDSIDPRVLDIDHIEVLRGPQGTLYGARSMGGTVRIITKTPDFNQFSATVHGGASSTDRTDRANWDTDAVVNIPVMADHVAVRLSGFYDSEAGYFKRRYCTDPATAGVSCFPQTADPALTTTVKNVGAIQNYGGALAVTVKPLEALTITPRMMLQRSDYNGFWMSDVLTTGDNIGYPYPAGPSKLPRLKPSNFTQGRFFNIPESGFDSWHLYSVGVKWTTGFGDLVSSTAYFDRKVIESEDETDFIWTALLPAVTATPGFNLPGPIPSGITEEKNYQRFVQEVRFASQLSGPLQYVAGVFYSDLHGALPFASNYLSALAPGYGAALTAAGTCNVVGLCPNPNNPDEIFGQQYHTDIKEPAVFGELSYEFTTALKATAGLRWSQVKTTAGGYLEGTVTQAPGAPGRIIDPTTTSKENSTTPKLQLDYKVAPEDMVYASASKGFRPGGLVPSVPAALCASQLPPGVTVDETRAFKSDSLWNYELGTKTGWFDNRLTVDAAVFYIDWKDIQQNILLSCGFQYRANAGAATSKGGELEVRSRPLDPLELSAGVGYQDAKITKAGTLSPQRPGDPVFQVPDWTANASGTWTAPLWTGWKLVSTVDYSYVGRSYSANNLAPNGNGTFSTRLRPSYELLDARLALTHDKLEVAFVGKNLANEAANLGDNRSIAAETPGRPRLIVNQPRTIGLEFRESF
;
A
#
# COMPACT_ATOMS: atom_id res chain seq x y z
N MET A 1 -28.77 -37.31 7.46
CA MET A 1 -29.93 -36.48 7.79
C MET A 1 -29.56 -35.67 9.03
N GLY A 2 -29.45 -34.36 8.91
CA GLY A 2 -29.04 -33.49 10.01
C GLY A 2 -28.71 -32.10 9.42
N THR A 3 -29.74 -31.28 9.16
CA THR A 3 -29.69 -29.93 8.65
C THR A 3 -29.26 -29.00 9.77
N GLY A 4 -28.04 -28.47 9.70
CA GLY A 4 -27.57 -27.40 10.57
C GLY A 4 -27.88 -26.03 9.97
N SER A 5 -28.97 -25.41 10.48
CA SER A 5 -29.33 -24.03 10.20
C SER A 5 -28.29 -23.08 10.79
N ARG A 6 -27.63 -22.29 9.94
CA ARG A 6 -26.85 -21.14 10.38
C ARG A 6 -27.80 -20.03 10.79
N GLY A 7 -28.00 -19.87 12.09
CA GLY A 7 -28.70 -18.73 12.65
C GLY A 7 -27.93 -17.44 12.39
N VAL A 8 -28.54 -16.54 11.64
CA VAL A 8 -28.15 -15.13 11.55
C VAL A 8 -28.47 -14.53 12.93
N VAL A 9 -27.45 -14.27 13.72
CA VAL A 9 -27.61 -13.56 14.99
C VAL A 9 -27.78 -12.07 14.67
N TRP A 10 -29.01 -11.63 14.66
CA TRP A 10 -29.34 -10.21 14.74
C TRP A 10 -29.02 -9.71 16.15
N PHE A 11 -27.89 -9.04 16.33
CA PHE A 11 -27.69 -8.24 17.54
C PHE A 11 -28.57 -6.99 17.43
N GLY A 12 -29.74 -7.09 18.00
CA GLY A 12 -30.56 -5.93 18.32
C GLY A 12 -29.84 -5.12 19.40
N VAL A 13 -29.18 -4.01 18.99
CA VAL A 13 -28.70 -3.01 19.95
C VAL A 13 -29.93 -2.41 20.59
N ALA A 14 -30.24 -2.83 21.81
CA ALA A 14 -31.28 -2.22 22.63
C ALA A 14 -30.86 -0.79 22.97
N TRP A 15 -31.44 0.17 22.30
CA TRP A 15 -31.36 1.57 22.66
C TRP A 15 -32.09 1.80 23.97
N CYS A 16 -31.36 2.00 25.06
CA CYS A 16 -31.92 2.55 26.27
C CYS A 16 -32.35 4.01 25.98
N THR A 17 -33.62 4.20 25.70
CA THR A 17 -34.26 5.54 25.66
C THR A 17 -34.28 6.11 27.04
N ALA A 18 -33.23 6.81 27.45
CA ALA A 18 -33.32 7.74 28.59
C ALA A 18 -33.95 9.04 28.05
N ALA A 19 -35.20 9.30 28.43
CA ALA A 19 -35.85 10.57 28.24
C ALA A 19 -35.11 11.64 29.07
N ILE A 20 -34.31 12.48 28.45
CA ILE A 20 -33.69 13.66 29.06
C ILE A 20 -34.58 14.87 28.72
N VAL A 21 -35.07 15.48 29.77
CA VAL A 21 -35.83 16.71 29.76
C VAL A 21 -34.99 17.83 29.15
N ALA A 22 -35.50 18.47 28.10
CA ALA A 22 -34.90 19.62 27.45
C ALA A 22 -34.85 20.84 28.42
N ALA A 23 -33.67 21.21 28.84
CA ALA A 23 -33.43 22.55 29.39
C ALA A 23 -32.87 23.43 28.24
N ASN A 24 -33.65 24.42 27.83
CA ASN A 24 -33.26 25.44 26.87
C ASN A 24 -32.12 26.31 27.48
N ALA A 25 -30.91 26.13 26.94
CA ALA A 25 -29.89 27.17 26.94
C ALA A 25 -29.59 27.49 25.47
N ALA A 26 -29.75 28.73 25.08
CA ALA A 26 -29.39 29.19 23.73
C ALA A 26 -27.87 29.16 23.61
N GLU A 27 -27.33 28.07 23.09
CA GLU A 27 -25.95 27.98 22.66
C GLU A 27 -25.88 28.18 21.13
N THR A 28 -24.83 28.83 20.71
CA THR A 28 -24.44 29.04 19.32
C THR A 28 -24.68 27.76 18.52
N SER A 29 -25.59 27.83 17.55
CA SER A 29 -25.96 26.71 16.68
C SER A 29 -24.70 26.10 16.07
N ALA A 30 -24.50 24.80 16.27
CA ALA A 30 -23.53 24.01 15.51
C ALA A 30 -23.81 24.22 14.01
N PRO A 31 -22.77 24.15 13.16
CA PRO A 31 -22.95 24.32 11.72
C PRO A 31 -23.99 23.32 11.22
N THR A 32 -25.01 23.82 10.53
CA THR A 32 -26.12 23.05 9.99
C THR A 32 -25.76 22.29 8.70
N GLU A 33 -24.66 22.68 8.07
CA GLU A 33 -24.17 22.14 6.81
C GLU A 33 -23.04 21.14 7.02
N LEU A 34 -22.82 20.25 6.03
CA LEU A 34 -21.63 19.39 5.98
C LEU A 34 -20.38 20.24 5.77
N GLU A 35 -19.26 19.83 6.37
CA GLU A 35 -17.97 20.50 6.17
C GLU A 35 -17.57 20.42 4.69
N THR A 36 -17.27 21.57 4.10
CA THR A 36 -16.75 21.68 2.74
C THR A 36 -15.23 21.63 2.76
N ILE A 37 -14.65 20.55 2.22
CA ILE A 37 -13.20 20.39 2.17
C ILE A 37 -12.66 21.09 0.92
N THR A 38 -11.63 21.93 1.11
CA THR A 38 -10.88 22.51 0.01
C THR A 38 -9.79 21.56 -0.41
N VAL A 39 -9.78 21.16 -1.68
CA VAL A 39 -8.85 20.20 -2.26
C VAL A 39 -7.91 20.85 -3.28
N THR A 40 -6.80 20.17 -3.57
CA THR A 40 -5.82 20.62 -4.56
C THR A 40 -5.61 19.58 -5.67
N ALA A 41 -6.59 18.72 -5.88
CA ALA A 41 -6.58 17.61 -6.84
C ALA A 41 -6.24 18.03 -8.27
N GLN A 42 -6.70 19.20 -8.72
CA GLN A 42 -6.40 19.74 -10.06
C GLN A 42 -5.26 20.79 -10.05
N LYS A 43 -4.36 20.71 -9.06
CA LYS A 43 -3.26 21.68 -8.87
C LYS A 43 -3.75 23.12 -8.67
N ARG A 44 -5.01 23.29 -8.28
CA ARG A 44 -5.70 24.52 -7.90
C ARG A 44 -6.45 24.27 -6.59
N SER A 45 -6.69 25.32 -5.83
CA SER A 45 -7.53 25.25 -4.62
C SER A 45 -9.00 25.38 -5.04
N GLU A 46 -9.78 24.30 -4.86
CA GLU A 46 -11.17 24.17 -5.25
C GLU A 46 -11.96 23.43 -4.15
N SER A 47 -13.28 23.65 -4.08
CA SER A 47 -14.13 22.83 -3.22
C SER A 47 -14.25 21.41 -3.79
N GLU A 48 -14.20 20.38 -2.94
CA GLU A 48 -14.39 18.98 -3.33
C GLU A 48 -15.61 18.78 -4.23
N GLN A 49 -16.72 19.43 -3.93
CA GLN A 49 -17.98 19.31 -4.68
C GLN A 49 -17.92 19.94 -6.07
N THR A 50 -17.02 20.89 -6.31
CA THR A 50 -16.87 21.55 -7.62
C THR A 50 -15.80 20.92 -8.51
N VAL A 51 -15.05 19.93 -8.00
CA VAL A 51 -14.04 19.21 -8.79
C VAL A 51 -14.72 18.08 -9.57
N PRO A 52 -14.74 18.12 -10.93
CA PRO A 52 -15.37 17.10 -11.76
C PRO A 52 -14.50 15.85 -11.89
N LEU A 53 -14.35 15.15 -10.80
CA LEU A 53 -13.53 13.96 -10.62
C LEU A 53 -14.10 13.12 -9.48
N SER A 54 -14.15 11.81 -9.65
CA SER A 54 -14.47 10.90 -8.57
C SER A 54 -13.31 10.86 -7.57
N MET A 55 -13.57 11.23 -6.32
CA MET A 55 -12.58 11.28 -5.25
C MET A 55 -13.22 11.06 -3.90
N THR A 56 -12.44 10.58 -2.95
CA THR A 56 -12.78 10.52 -1.52
C THR A 56 -11.82 11.41 -0.76
N THR A 57 -12.35 12.23 0.14
CA THR A 57 -11.52 13.08 1.01
C THR A 57 -11.78 12.77 2.49
N PHE A 58 -10.72 12.86 3.29
CA PHE A 58 -10.79 12.75 4.74
C PHE A 58 -10.19 14.02 5.33
N GLY A 59 -11.01 14.92 5.85
CA GLY A 59 -10.55 16.11 6.59
C GLY A 59 -9.94 15.75 7.94
N ALA A 60 -9.22 16.68 8.55
CA ALA A 60 -8.52 16.46 9.81
C ALA A 60 -9.44 15.95 10.93
N ALA A 61 -10.63 16.53 11.06
CA ALA A 61 -11.62 16.11 12.07
C ALA A 61 -12.07 14.66 11.86
N ALA A 62 -12.39 14.29 10.63
CA ALA A 62 -12.80 12.92 10.29
C ALA A 62 -11.67 11.90 10.53
N LEU A 63 -10.40 12.26 10.27
CA LEU A 63 -9.25 11.41 10.56
C LEU A 63 -9.10 11.15 12.07
N GLU A 64 -9.31 12.16 12.90
CA GLU A 64 -9.28 12.06 14.36
C GLU A 64 -10.46 11.25 14.92
N GLU A 65 -11.70 11.59 14.50
CA GLU A 65 -12.92 10.91 14.97
C GLU A 65 -12.92 9.42 14.65
N LYS A 66 -12.29 9.02 13.53
CA LYS A 66 -12.17 7.62 13.09
C LYS A 66 -10.89 6.93 13.59
N ALA A 67 -10.10 7.59 14.44
CA ALA A 67 -8.80 7.11 14.94
C ALA A 67 -7.90 6.58 13.81
N VAL A 68 -7.81 7.32 12.70
CA VAL A 68 -6.98 6.96 11.54
C VAL A 68 -5.53 7.30 11.83
N VAL A 69 -4.66 6.29 11.82
CA VAL A 69 -3.24 6.44 12.14
C VAL A 69 -2.30 6.01 11.02
N ASN A 70 -2.76 5.18 10.08
CA ASN A 70 -1.98 4.63 8.98
C ASN A 70 -2.84 4.40 7.73
N PHE A 71 -2.24 3.90 6.66
CA PHE A 71 -2.92 3.62 5.39
C PHE A 71 -4.07 2.61 5.53
N PHE A 72 -3.89 1.55 6.33
CA PHE A 72 -4.90 0.51 6.49
C PHE A 72 -6.22 1.09 7.00
N ASP A 73 -6.14 2.03 7.94
CA ASP A 73 -7.31 2.63 8.57
C ASP A 73 -8.18 3.44 7.58
N TYR A 74 -7.57 4.14 6.60
CA TYR A 74 -8.35 4.90 5.60
C TYR A 74 -8.53 4.15 4.27
N GLY A 75 -7.60 3.30 3.87
CA GLY A 75 -7.66 2.59 2.60
C GLY A 75 -8.88 1.67 2.47
N THR A 76 -9.32 1.05 3.57
CA THR A 76 -10.53 0.22 3.61
C THR A 76 -11.83 1.01 3.55
N LYS A 77 -11.77 2.32 3.67
CA LYS A 77 -12.93 3.24 3.69
C LYS A 77 -13.13 3.97 2.35
N VAL A 78 -12.39 3.57 1.29
CA VAL A 78 -12.49 4.19 -0.05
C VAL A 78 -13.13 3.22 -1.04
N PRO A 79 -14.22 3.60 -1.73
CA PRO A 79 -14.83 2.79 -2.78
C PRO A 79 -13.84 2.47 -3.92
N ASN A 80 -13.87 1.21 -4.38
CA ASN A 80 -13.00 0.68 -5.45
C ASN A 80 -11.49 0.84 -5.21
N LEU A 81 -11.07 1.09 -3.98
CA LEU A 81 -9.68 0.92 -3.56
C LEU A 81 -9.52 -0.46 -2.93
N GLY A 82 -8.56 -1.19 -3.42
CA GLY A 82 -8.08 -2.43 -2.84
C GLY A 82 -6.58 -2.31 -2.58
N PHE A 83 -6.08 -3.14 -1.70
CA PHE A 83 -4.63 -3.28 -1.53
C PHE A 83 -4.28 -4.70 -1.16
N ALA A 84 -3.04 -5.06 -1.42
CA ALA A 84 -2.47 -6.31 -0.99
C ALA A 84 -1.12 -6.05 -0.35
N ALA A 85 -0.88 -6.63 0.79
CA ALA A 85 0.44 -6.67 1.37
C ALA A 85 1.35 -7.53 0.48
N THR A 86 2.53 -7.03 0.19
CA THR A 86 3.51 -7.63 -0.72
C THR A 86 4.88 -7.65 -0.05
N GLY A 87 5.86 -8.28 -0.68
CA GLY A 87 7.22 -8.39 -0.13
C GLY A 87 7.35 -9.50 0.89
N ASP A 88 8.47 -9.55 1.56
CA ASP A 88 8.85 -10.64 2.45
C ASP A 88 8.43 -10.38 3.91
N GLY A 89 7.34 -9.64 4.11
CA GLY A 89 6.66 -9.56 5.40
C GLY A 89 6.81 -8.27 6.18
N LEU A 90 7.34 -7.20 5.61
CA LEU A 90 7.18 -5.89 6.22
C LEU A 90 5.72 -5.43 6.12
N GLY A 91 5.15 -5.01 7.22
CA GLY A 91 3.77 -4.55 7.30
C GLY A 91 3.43 -3.34 6.41
N THR A 92 4.44 -2.66 5.89
CA THR A 92 4.30 -1.47 5.04
C THR A 92 4.42 -1.78 3.54
N ALA A 93 5.04 -2.89 3.14
CA ALA A 93 5.14 -3.25 1.73
C ALA A 93 3.77 -3.63 1.18
N ARG A 94 3.26 -2.86 0.21
CA ARG A 94 1.92 -3.06 -0.37
C ARG A 94 1.84 -2.66 -1.83
N THR A 95 0.87 -3.23 -2.51
CA THR A 95 0.39 -2.80 -3.83
C THR A 95 -1.01 -2.22 -3.66
N ILE A 96 -1.24 -1.01 -4.15
CA ILE A 96 -2.55 -0.34 -4.11
C ILE A 96 -3.22 -0.51 -5.48
N SER A 97 -4.46 -0.96 -5.47
CA SER A 97 -5.30 -1.04 -6.68
C SER A 97 -6.47 -0.07 -6.59
N ILE A 98 -6.75 0.65 -7.66
CA ILE A 98 -7.90 1.54 -7.78
C ILE A 98 -8.61 1.24 -9.10
N ARG A 99 -9.93 1.02 -9.05
CA ARG A 99 -10.77 0.72 -10.23
C ARG A 99 -10.27 -0.48 -11.04
N GLY A 100 -9.74 -1.49 -10.38
CA GLY A 100 -9.27 -2.71 -11.04
C GLY A 100 -7.90 -2.61 -11.69
N VAL A 101 -7.21 -1.47 -11.58
CA VAL A 101 -5.82 -1.31 -12.02
C VAL A 101 -4.90 -1.67 -10.87
N SER A 102 -4.21 -2.78 -10.97
CA SER A 102 -3.38 -3.37 -9.92
C SER A 102 -1.99 -3.71 -10.41
N GLY A 103 -1.01 -3.63 -9.54
CA GLY A 103 0.41 -3.93 -9.82
C GLY A 103 1.33 -2.90 -9.19
N ASP A 104 2.64 -3.14 -9.29
CA ASP A 104 3.63 -2.23 -8.73
C ASP A 104 3.61 -0.88 -9.43
N ASN A 105 3.61 0.21 -8.67
CA ASN A 105 3.68 1.57 -9.20
C ASN A 105 2.54 1.93 -10.21
N VAL A 106 1.31 1.45 -10.01
CA VAL A 106 0.14 1.85 -10.80
C VAL A 106 -0.68 2.95 -10.12
N THR A 107 -0.50 3.13 -8.83
CA THR A 107 -1.15 4.18 -8.03
C THR A 107 -0.11 5.19 -7.57
N GLY A 108 -0.36 6.47 -7.83
CA GLY A 108 0.47 7.55 -7.33
C GLY A 108 0.31 7.69 -5.81
N PHE A 109 1.40 7.90 -5.10
CA PHE A 109 1.38 8.18 -3.66
C PHE A 109 2.18 9.44 -3.38
N TYR A 110 1.57 10.42 -2.72
CA TYR A 110 2.15 11.74 -2.55
C TYR A 110 2.04 12.22 -1.10
N VAL A 111 3.08 12.89 -0.63
CA VAL A 111 2.99 13.80 0.51
C VAL A 111 3.18 15.22 -0.02
N ASP A 112 2.17 16.06 0.13
CA ASP A 112 2.05 17.36 -0.51
C ASP A 112 2.23 17.23 -2.05
N GLU A 113 3.28 17.84 -2.60
CA GLU A 113 3.58 17.79 -4.04
C GLU A 113 4.67 16.74 -4.38
N THR A 114 5.15 15.95 -3.40
CA THR A 114 6.26 15.01 -3.60
C THR A 114 5.77 13.61 -3.85
N PRO A 115 6.04 13.02 -5.03
CA PRO A 115 5.74 11.60 -5.29
C PRO A 115 6.69 10.70 -4.49
N LEU A 116 6.11 9.76 -3.77
CA LEU A 116 6.81 8.79 -2.92
C LEU A 116 6.49 7.35 -3.36
N PRO A 117 7.26 6.34 -2.93
CA PRO A 117 6.85 4.95 -3.11
C PRO A 117 5.53 4.67 -2.38
N ASP A 118 4.63 3.90 -3.00
CA ASP A 118 3.37 3.47 -2.40
C ASP A 118 3.55 2.45 -1.25
N SER A 119 4.78 1.99 -1.07
CA SER A 119 5.19 1.10 0.01
C SER A 119 5.58 1.80 1.32
N ILE A 120 5.63 3.13 1.38
CA ILE A 120 5.80 3.84 2.66
C ILE A 120 4.45 4.01 3.36
N ASP A 121 4.48 4.11 4.69
CA ASP A 121 3.30 4.38 5.51
C ASP A 121 3.56 5.54 6.47
N PRO A 122 3.44 6.78 5.99
CA PRO A 122 3.60 7.94 6.86
C PRO A 122 2.54 7.95 7.95
N ARG A 123 2.94 8.19 9.19
CA ARG A 123 2.02 8.40 10.31
C ARG A 123 1.04 9.51 9.97
N VAL A 124 -0.25 9.22 10.10
CA VAL A 124 -1.31 10.22 9.95
C VAL A 124 -1.34 11.09 11.20
N LEU A 125 -0.45 12.08 11.23
CA LEU A 125 -0.33 13.05 12.30
C LEU A 125 -0.15 14.44 11.69
N ASP A 126 -0.88 15.42 12.20
CA ASP A 126 -0.80 16.81 11.76
C ASP A 126 -1.09 17.00 10.25
N ILE A 127 -2.06 16.25 9.78
CA ILE A 127 -2.53 16.23 8.39
C ILE A 127 -3.71 17.20 8.25
N ASP A 128 -3.75 17.95 7.16
CA ASP A 128 -4.88 18.81 6.82
C ASP A 128 -6.02 17.96 6.27
N HIS A 129 -5.72 17.17 5.24
CA HIS A 129 -6.64 16.18 4.68
C HIS A 129 -5.90 15.12 3.86
N ILE A 130 -6.60 14.03 3.56
CA ILE A 130 -6.15 13.01 2.61
C ILE A 130 -7.10 13.02 1.42
N GLU A 131 -6.55 13.05 0.20
CA GLU A 131 -7.29 12.96 -1.06
C GLU A 131 -6.99 11.61 -1.73
N VAL A 132 -8.02 10.87 -2.12
CA VAL A 132 -7.89 9.68 -2.95
C VAL A 132 -8.60 9.92 -4.28
N LEU A 133 -7.82 10.22 -5.31
CA LEU A 133 -8.29 10.51 -6.66
C LEU A 133 -8.43 9.22 -7.45
N ARG A 134 -9.59 8.91 -7.97
CA ARG A 134 -9.86 7.67 -8.72
C ARG A 134 -9.79 7.91 -10.23
N GLY A 135 -9.24 6.93 -10.94
CA GLY A 135 -8.95 7.03 -12.36
C GLY A 135 -7.62 7.73 -12.68
N PRO A 136 -7.15 7.65 -13.92
CA PRO A 136 -5.84 8.13 -14.32
C PRO A 136 -5.64 9.62 -14.09
N GLN A 137 -4.56 9.95 -13.39
CA GLN A 137 -4.13 11.33 -13.13
C GLN A 137 -2.84 11.67 -13.88
N GLY A 138 -2.54 10.94 -14.97
CA GLY A 138 -1.28 11.04 -15.70
C GLY A 138 -0.94 12.42 -16.24
N THR A 139 -1.92 13.26 -16.54
CA THR A 139 -1.72 14.62 -17.06
C THR A 139 -1.05 15.53 -16.03
N LEU A 140 -1.55 15.58 -14.79
CA LEU A 140 -1.03 16.46 -13.74
C LEU A 140 0.00 15.80 -12.84
N TYR A 141 -0.13 14.49 -12.60
CA TYR A 141 0.70 13.73 -11.65
C TYR A 141 1.72 12.83 -12.34
N GLY A 142 1.62 12.62 -13.66
CA GLY A 142 2.61 11.93 -14.47
C GLY A 142 2.54 10.41 -14.41
N ALA A 143 3.69 9.79 -14.63
CA ALA A 143 3.86 8.34 -14.62
C ALA A 143 3.44 7.74 -13.27
N ARG A 144 2.90 6.49 -13.31
CA ARG A 144 2.52 5.75 -12.10
C ARG A 144 1.23 6.21 -11.41
N SER A 145 0.46 7.11 -12.01
CA SER A 145 -0.88 7.50 -11.56
C SER A 145 -1.95 6.94 -12.53
N MET A 146 -1.89 5.61 -12.78
CA MET A 146 -2.75 4.94 -13.76
C MET A 146 -4.12 4.59 -13.18
N GLY A 147 -4.16 3.95 -12.02
CA GLY A 147 -5.41 3.61 -11.33
C GLY A 147 -6.00 4.80 -10.58
N GLY A 148 -5.12 5.65 -10.08
CA GLY A 148 -5.48 6.81 -9.27
C GLY A 148 -4.27 7.37 -8.53
N THR A 149 -4.55 8.26 -7.58
CA THR A 149 -3.53 8.92 -6.76
C THR A 149 -4.02 9.09 -5.33
N VAL A 150 -3.19 8.71 -4.36
CA VAL A 150 -3.38 8.99 -2.94
C VAL A 150 -2.48 10.18 -2.59
N ARG A 151 -3.04 11.18 -1.94
CA ARG A 151 -2.33 12.40 -1.53
C ARG A 151 -2.57 12.69 -0.07
N ILE A 152 -1.51 12.84 0.69
CA ILE A 152 -1.53 13.30 2.07
C ILE A 152 -1.12 14.77 2.05
N ILE A 153 -2.01 15.66 2.46
CA ILE A 153 -1.76 17.10 2.51
C ILE A 153 -1.52 17.48 3.97
N THR A 154 -0.36 18.05 4.23
CA THR A 154 0.07 18.40 5.59
C THR A 154 -0.41 19.78 5.99
N LYS A 155 -0.65 20.00 7.29
CA LYS A 155 -1.00 21.32 7.81
C LYS A 155 0.16 22.30 7.62
N THR A 156 -0.17 23.53 7.25
CA THR A 156 0.78 24.64 7.20
C THR A 156 0.85 25.39 8.54
N PRO A 157 2.02 25.95 8.92
CA PRO A 157 2.11 26.82 10.09
C PRO A 157 1.14 28.01 10.02
N ASP A 158 0.43 28.27 11.12
CA ASP A 158 -0.48 29.42 11.29
C ASP A 158 0.30 30.62 11.84
N PHE A 159 0.17 31.78 11.19
CA PHE A 159 0.89 32.99 11.54
C PHE A 159 0.35 33.71 12.78
N ASN A 160 -0.89 33.44 13.17
CA ASN A 160 -1.61 34.30 14.11
C ASN A 160 -1.99 33.57 15.40
N GLN A 161 -2.02 32.24 15.40
CA GLN A 161 -2.46 31.49 16.55
C GLN A 161 -1.36 30.56 17.09
N PHE A 162 -1.02 30.74 18.37
CA PHE A 162 -0.31 29.70 19.12
C PHE A 162 -1.27 28.53 19.39
N SER A 163 -0.83 27.33 19.11
CA SER A 163 -1.55 26.13 19.51
C SER A 163 -0.58 25.02 19.85
N ALA A 164 -0.96 24.19 20.81
CA ALA A 164 -0.23 22.98 21.14
C ALA A 164 -1.24 21.86 21.41
N THR A 165 -0.93 20.66 20.99
CA THR A 165 -1.72 19.47 21.27
C THR A 165 -0.80 18.37 21.73
N VAL A 166 -1.18 17.67 22.78
CA VAL A 166 -0.48 16.47 23.28
C VAL A 166 -1.48 15.33 23.32
N HIS A 167 -1.08 14.20 22.81
CA HIS A 167 -1.86 12.97 22.82
C HIS A 167 -1.04 11.84 23.44
N GLY A 168 -1.74 10.91 24.12
CA GLY A 168 -1.16 9.67 24.62
C GLY A 168 -2.23 8.58 24.70
N GLY A 169 -1.85 7.38 24.29
CA GLY A 169 -2.73 6.23 24.25
C GLY A 169 -2.11 4.99 24.88
N ALA A 170 -2.97 4.11 25.36
CA ALA A 170 -2.61 2.77 25.79
C ALA A 170 -3.69 1.78 25.32
N SER A 171 -3.27 0.69 24.71
CA SER A 171 -4.21 -0.31 24.20
C SER A 171 -3.72 -1.74 24.43
N SER A 172 -4.66 -2.67 24.33
CA SER A 172 -4.42 -4.11 24.39
C SER A 172 -4.93 -4.75 23.11
N THR A 173 -4.07 -5.50 22.45
CA THR A 173 -4.42 -6.30 21.28
C THR A 173 -4.65 -7.75 21.70
N ASP A 174 -5.69 -8.38 21.17
CA ASP A 174 -5.92 -9.81 21.41
C ASP A 174 -4.66 -10.61 21.02
N ARG A 175 -4.37 -11.70 21.75
CA ARG A 175 -3.24 -12.64 21.53
C ARG A 175 -1.87 -12.17 22.00
N THR A 176 -1.73 -10.94 22.47
CA THR A 176 -0.50 -10.47 23.15
C THR A 176 -0.72 -10.38 24.65
N ASP A 177 0.37 -10.51 25.42
CA ASP A 177 0.40 -10.30 26.87
C ASP A 177 1.07 -8.93 27.23
N ARG A 178 1.29 -8.08 26.24
CA ARG A 178 1.89 -6.76 26.39
C ARG A 178 0.90 -5.68 25.92
N ALA A 179 0.97 -4.51 26.54
CA ALA A 179 0.25 -3.35 26.10
C ALA A 179 0.93 -2.63 24.93
N ASN A 180 0.15 -1.97 24.09
CA ASN A 180 0.64 -1.00 23.11
C ASN A 180 0.63 0.38 23.76
N TRP A 181 1.50 1.25 23.32
CA TRP A 181 1.64 2.63 23.77
C TRP A 181 1.85 3.53 22.55
N ASP A 182 1.19 4.67 22.58
CA ASP A 182 1.41 5.70 21.58
C ASP A 182 1.39 7.08 22.27
N THR A 183 2.17 8.00 21.73
CA THR A 183 2.17 9.41 22.14
C THR A 183 2.59 10.29 20.99
N ASP A 184 1.97 11.44 20.89
CA ASP A 184 2.35 12.46 19.95
C ASP A 184 2.14 13.86 20.51
N ALA A 185 2.83 14.83 19.90
CA ALA A 185 2.67 16.23 20.21
C ALA A 185 2.81 17.07 18.94
N VAL A 186 2.01 18.13 18.86
CA VAL A 186 2.04 19.13 17.79
C VAL A 186 2.06 20.50 18.41
N VAL A 187 2.94 21.38 17.93
CA VAL A 187 3.02 22.78 18.39
C VAL A 187 3.10 23.72 17.20
N ASN A 188 2.26 24.75 17.19
CA ASN A 188 2.31 25.85 16.24
C ASN A 188 2.71 27.13 16.96
N ILE A 189 3.74 27.81 16.47
CA ILE A 189 4.33 29.01 17.07
C ILE A 189 4.31 30.13 16.02
N PRO A 190 3.46 31.17 16.21
CA PRO A 190 3.56 32.40 15.44
C PRO A 190 4.77 33.20 15.94
N VAL A 191 5.87 33.16 15.19
CA VAL A 191 7.12 33.85 15.55
C VAL A 191 7.00 35.34 15.25
N MET A 192 6.38 35.68 14.13
CA MET A 192 6.06 37.05 13.72
C MET A 192 4.71 37.01 13.02
N ALA A 193 3.72 37.69 13.60
CA ALA A 193 2.37 37.74 13.05
C ALA A 193 2.38 38.09 11.57
N ASP A 194 1.60 37.38 10.78
CA ASP A 194 1.44 37.47 9.32
C ASP A 194 2.71 37.17 8.49
N HIS A 195 3.87 36.94 9.12
CA HIS A 195 5.14 36.83 8.41
C HIS A 195 5.92 35.55 8.66
N VAL A 196 6.01 35.08 9.89
CA VAL A 196 6.81 33.90 10.23
C VAL A 196 6.10 33.02 11.24
N ALA A 197 5.88 31.76 10.89
CA ALA A 197 5.35 30.76 11.80
C ALA A 197 6.14 29.46 11.69
N VAL A 198 6.20 28.72 12.79
CA VAL A 198 6.86 27.42 12.91
C VAL A 198 5.86 26.41 13.41
N ARG A 199 5.83 25.23 12.79
CA ARG A 199 5.04 24.09 13.21
C ARG A 199 5.93 22.87 13.40
N LEU A 200 5.82 22.24 14.57
CA LEU A 200 6.61 21.08 14.95
C LEU A 200 5.67 19.97 15.39
N SER A 201 5.89 18.76 14.94
CA SER A 201 5.22 17.56 15.42
C SER A 201 6.22 16.43 15.67
N GLY A 202 5.85 15.53 16.60
CA GLY A 202 6.64 14.35 16.92
C GLY A 202 5.77 13.26 17.47
N PHE A 203 6.15 12.00 17.27
CA PHE A 203 5.42 10.83 17.74
C PHE A 203 6.33 9.66 18.09
N TYR A 204 5.79 8.80 18.94
CA TYR A 204 6.34 7.48 19.27
C TYR A 204 5.19 6.49 19.46
N ASP A 205 5.24 5.36 18.74
CA ASP A 205 4.31 4.25 18.87
C ASP A 205 5.08 2.98 19.20
N SER A 206 4.55 2.15 20.07
CA SER A 206 5.07 0.81 20.36
C SER A 206 3.93 -0.20 20.36
N GLU A 207 3.88 -1.02 19.35
CA GLU A 207 2.89 -2.07 19.19
C GLU A 207 3.46 -3.43 19.57
N ALA A 208 2.75 -4.12 20.45
CA ALA A 208 3.13 -5.47 20.85
C ALA A 208 2.85 -6.47 19.73
N GLY A 209 3.80 -7.38 19.51
CA GLY A 209 3.61 -8.47 18.57
C GLY A 209 2.50 -9.43 19.01
N TYR A 210 1.66 -9.83 18.09
CA TYR A 210 0.52 -10.72 18.33
C TYR A 210 0.67 -12.10 17.66
N PHE A 211 1.81 -12.36 17.03
CA PHE A 211 2.14 -13.67 16.45
C PHE A 211 2.88 -14.55 17.46
N LYS A 212 2.81 -15.86 17.21
CA LYS A 212 3.57 -16.89 17.91
C LYS A 212 4.48 -17.57 16.90
N ARG A 213 5.75 -17.74 17.25
CA ARG A 213 6.70 -18.56 16.49
C ARG A 213 6.85 -19.89 17.19
N ARG A 214 6.55 -20.97 16.46
CA ARG A 214 6.72 -22.34 16.88
C ARG A 214 7.87 -22.97 16.12
N TYR A 215 8.87 -23.48 16.81
CA TYR A 215 10.06 -24.06 16.21
C TYR A 215 10.46 -25.37 16.87
N CYS A 216 11.29 -26.17 16.20
CA CYS A 216 11.74 -27.47 16.67
C CYS A 216 12.70 -27.33 17.85
N THR A 217 12.49 -28.13 18.92
CA THR A 217 13.36 -28.12 20.10
C THR A 217 14.74 -28.67 19.76
N ASP A 218 14.80 -29.70 18.93
CA ASP A 218 16.01 -30.30 18.41
C ASP A 218 15.88 -30.58 16.91
N PRO A 219 16.33 -29.65 16.05
CA PRO A 219 16.23 -29.80 14.62
C PRO A 219 17.04 -31.00 14.05
N ALA A 220 18.11 -31.41 14.69
CA ALA A 220 18.96 -32.52 14.23
C ALA A 220 18.26 -33.88 14.33
N THR A 221 17.36 -34.04 15.29
CA THR A 221 16.55 -35.26 15.46
C THR A 221 15.18 -35.16 14.83
N ALA A 222 14.78 -33.98 14.43
CA ALA A 222 13.42 -33.67 14.10
C ALA A 222 12.99 -34.14 12.71
N GLY A 223 13.86 -34.20 11.74
CA GLY A 223 13.53 -34.62 10.39
C GLY A 223 12.17 -34.08 9.92
N VAL A 224 11.42 -34.88 9.16
CA VAL A 224 10.07 -34.54 8.70
C VAL A 224 9.07 -34.48 9.88
N SER A 225 9.36 -35.08 11.03
CA SER A 225 8.47 -35.18 12.21
C SER A 225 8.32 -33.88 12.99
N CYS A 226 9.25 -32.96 12.84
CA CYS A 226 9.18 -31.65 13.48
C CYS A 226 8.68 -30.53 12.53
N PHE A 227 8.18 -30.92 11.37
CA PHE A 227 7.54 -29.95 10.50
C PHE A 227 6.34 -29.29 11.22
N PRO A 228 6.30 -27.96 11.38
CA PRO A 228 5.43 -27.29 12.37
C PRO A 228 3.93 -27.58 12.27
N GLN A 229 3.47 -28.13 11.17
CA GLN A 229 2.04 -28.42 10.95
C GLN A 229 1.61 -29.79 11.52
N THR A 230 2.56 -30.70 11.66
CA THR A 230 2.29 -32.06 12.17
C THR A 230 2.98 -32.36 13.48
N ALA A 231 3.74 -31.40 14.00
CA ALA A 231 4.68 -31.62 15.07
C ALA A 231 3.99 -31.97 16.40
N ASP A 232 4.50 -33.00 17.03
CA ASP A 232 4.25 -33.28 18.43
C ASP A 232 4.60 -32.06 19.29
N PRO A 233 3.68 -31.56 20.14
CA PRO A 233 3.98 -30.45 21.07
C PRO A 233 5.22 -30.69 21.92
N ALA A 234 5.58 -31.93 22.19
CA ALA A 234 6.79 -32.29 22.93
C ALA A 234 8.11 -32.00 22.19
N LEU A 235 8.06 -31.92 20.86
CA LEU A 235 9.20 -31.65 20.00
C LEU A 235 9.32 -30.16 19.59
N THR A 236 8.44 -29.29 20.08
CA THR A 236 8.42 -27.88 19.68
C THR A 236 8.41 -26.94 20.87
N THR A 237 9.01 -25.78 20.67
CA THR A 237 8.95 -24.63 21.58
C THR A 237 8.26 -23.45 20.92
N THR A 238 7.59 -22.60 21.72
CA THR A 238 6.84 -21.44 21.23
C THR A 238 7.38 -20.15 21.84
N VAL A 239 7.71 -19.18 20.97
CA VAL A 239 7.98 -17.79 21.33
C VAL A 239 6.72 -16.97 21.04
N LYS A 240 6.32 -16.12 22.00
CA LYS A 240 5.18 -15.21 21.88
C LYS A 240 5.64 -13.79 21.53
N ASN A 241 4.68 -12.92 21.19
CA ASN A 241 4.88 -11.51 20.93
C ASN A 241 5.83 -11.24 19.76
N VAL A 242 5.78 -12.08 18.73
CA VAL A 242 6.49 -11.88 17.46
C VAL A 242 5.73 -10.89 16.60
N GLY A 243 6.45 -10.08 15.83
CA GLY A 243 5.85 -9.05 14.97
C GLY A 243 5.57 -7.73 15.70
N ALA A 244 6.32 -7.43 16.78
CA ALA A 244 6.25 -6.14 17.43
C ALA A 244 6.86 -5.05 16.55
N ILE A 245 6.28 -3.83 16.62
CA ILE A 245 6.75 -2.65 15.89
C ILE A 245 6.98 -1.50 16.84
N GLN A 246 8.03 -0.71 16.55
CA GLN A 246 8.24 0.59 17.14
C GLN A 246 8.35 1.61 16.02
N ASN A 247 7.44 2.60 16.02
CA ASN A 247 7.45 3.70 15.07
C ASN A 247 7.76 4.99 15.80
N TYR A 248 8.63 5.81 15.26
CA TYR A 248 8.90 7.13 15.78
C TYR A 248 9.34 8.08 14.67
N GLY A 249 9.04 9.36 14.90
CA GLY A 249 9.32 10.35 13.88
C GLY A 249 8.77 11.70 14.22
N GLY A 250 8.74 12.56 13.21
CA GLY A 250 8.19 13.89 13.37
C GLY A 250 8.37 14.76 12.13
N ALA A 251 7.86 15.97 12.21
CA ALA A 251 7.96 16.96 11.15
C ALA A 251 8.25 18.36 11.72
N LEU A 252 8.99 19.15 10.95
CA LEU A 252 9.21 20.57 11.16
C LEU A 252 8.84 21.31 9.89
N ALA A 253 7.96 22.29 9.98
CA ALA A 253 7.65 23.23 8.92
C ALA A 253 7.87 24.65 9.40
N VAL A 254 8.45 25.49 8.55
CA VAL A 254 8.57 26.92 8.77
C VAL A 254 7.91 27.62 7.59
N THR A 255 6.94 28.50 7.84
CA THR A 255 6.37 29.31 6.78
C THR A 255 6.84 30.75 6.95
N VAL A 256 7.37 31.32 5.88
CA VAL A 256 7.84 32.69 5.81
C VAL A 256 7.08 33.42 4.71
N LYS A 257 6.56 34.59 5.01
CA LYS A 257 5.86 35.48 4.09
C LYS A 257 6.61 36.82 4.01
N PRO A 258 7.70 36.86 3.22
CA PRO A 258 8.53 38.06 3.14
C PRO A 258 7.83 39.21 2.44
N LEU A 259 6.85 38.93 1.59
CA LEU A 259 5.93 39.85 0.93
C LEU A 259 4.52 39.26 1.03
N GLU A 260 3.48 40.11 1.01
CA GLU A 260 2.09 39.66 1.03
C GLU A 260 1.78 38.61 -0.06
N ALA A 261 2.39 38.76 -1.21
CA ALA A 261 2.20 37.90 -2.36
C ALA A 261 3.10 36.66 -2.39
N LEU A 262 4.09 36.54 -1.50
CA LEU A 262 5.10 35.49 -1.57
C LEU A 262 5.13 34.67 -0.27
N THR A 263 4.87 33.38 -0.37
CA THR A 263 4.95 32.43 0.74
C THR A 263 6.01 31.37 0.43
N ILE A 264 6.89 31.09 1.39
CA ILE A 264 7.96 30.08 1.30
C ILE A 264 7.81 29.15 2.49
N THR A 265 7.71 27.85 2.24
CA THR A 265 7.52 26.84 3.30
C THR A 265 8.53 25.70 3.15
N PRO A 266 9.73 25.81 3.76
CA PRO A 266 10.59 24.66 3.98
C PRO A 266 9.96 23.70 5.00
N ARG A 267 10.09 22.40 4.72
CA ARG A 267 9.59 21.30 5.55
C ARG A 267 10.57 20.16 5.61
N MET A 268 10.66 19.53 6.76
CA MET A 268 11.37 18.28 6.96
C MET A 268 10.41 17.30 7.64
N MET A 269 10.34 16.08 7.16
CA MET A 269 9.64 14.97 7.79
C MET A 269 10.58 13.77 7.88
N LEU A 270 10.49 13.04 8.96
CA LEU A 270 11.28 11.82 9.17
C LEU A 270 10.43 10.79 9.93
N GLN A 271 10.65 9.52 9.59
CA GLN A 271 10.05 8.40 10.32
C GLN A 271 10.98 7.21 10.28
N ARG A 272 10.99 6.46 11.36
CA ARG A 272 11.61 5.15 11.44
C ARG A 272 10.66 4.15 12.07
N SER A 273 10.60 2.97 11.47
CA SER A 273 9.86 1.80 11.93
C SER A 273 10.84 0.66 12.15
N ASP A 274 10.97 0.18 13.38
CA ASP A 274 11.78 -0.98 13.74
C ASP A 274 10.88 -2.19 13.96
N TYR A 275 11.17 -3.32 13.31
CA TYR A 275 10.37 -4.54 13.31
C TYR A 275 11.10 -5.67 14.05
N ASN A 276 10.37 -6.38 14.90
CA ASN A 276 10.84 -7.59 15.59
C ASN A 276 10.00 -8.79 15.15
N GLY A 277 10.35 -9.34 13.99
CA GLY A 277 9.60 -10.37 13.28
C GLY A 277 8.58 -9.80 12.29
N PHE A 278 8.02 -10.66 11.48
CA PHE A 278 7.13 -10.30 10.38
C PHE A 278 5.67 -10.63 10.66
N TRP A 279 4.74 -9.92 10.04
CA TRP A 279 3.28 -10.07 10.23
C TRP A 279 2.70 -11.22 9.40
N MET A 280 3.29 -12.38 9.51
CA MET A 280 2.94 -13.55 8.74
C MET A 280 2.35 -14.64 9.62
N SER A 281 1.32 -15.32 9.12
CA SER A 281 0.74 -16.52 9.70
C SER A 281 0.80 -17.67 8.70
N ASP A 282 1.14 -18.85 9.17
CA ASP A 282 0.97 -20.03 8.34
C ASP A 282 -0.53 -20.32 8.11
N VAL A 283 -0.84 -21.10 7.08
CA VAL A 283 -2.21 -21.52 6.79
C VAL A 283 -2.59 -22.74 7.59
N LEU A 284 -3.82 -22.80 8.09
CA LEU A 284 -4.38 -24.02 8.71
C LEU A 284 -4.59 -25.11 7.64
N THR A 285 -3.97 -26.25 7.84
CA THR A 285 -4.04 -27.39 6.92
C THR A 285 -5.16 -28.39 7.24
N THR A 286 -6.06 -28.10 8.17
CA THR A 286 -7.14 -29.02 8.54
C THR A 286 -8.23 -29.06 7.47
N GLY A 287 -8.22 -30.10 6.66
CA GLY A 287 -9.33 -30.51 5.80
C GLY A 287 -9.28 -30.07 4.34
N ASP A 288 -8.61 -29.01 3.99
CA ASP A 288 -8.30 -28.65 2.62
C ASP A 288 -6.82 -28.96 2.40
N ASN A 289 -6.53 -30.20 1.96
CA ASN A 289 -5.17 -30.64 1.68
C ASN A 289 -4.53 -29.71 0.66
N ILE A 290 -3.78 -28.75 1.14
CA ILE A 290 -2.84 -27.98 0.33
C ILE A 290 -1.57 -28.83 0.25
N GLY A 291 -1.70 -30.02 -0.35
CA GLY A 291 -0.57 -30.84 -0.72
C GLY A 291 0.00 -30.29 -2.02
N TYR A 292 1.30 -30.13 -2.08
CA TYR A 292 1.98 -29.91 -3.35
C TYR A 292 2.24 -31.26 -4.02
N PRO A 293 2.02 -31.42 -5.32
CA PRO A 293 1.43 -30.44 -6.25
C PRO A 293 -0.09 -30.27 -6.04
N TYR A 294 -0.59 -29.05 -6.19
CA TYR A 294 -2.03 -28.79 -6.14
C TYR A 294 -2.79 -29.69 -7.13
N PRO A 295 -3.92 -30.31 -6.72
CA PRO A 295 -4.68 -31.11 -7.64
C PRO A 295 -5.09 -30.28 -8.86
N ALA A 296 -4.73 -30.74 -10.04
CA ALA A 296 -5.12 -30.13 -11.29
C ALA A 296 -6.64 -30.17 -11.44
N GLY A 297 -7.27 -28.99 -11.45
CA GLY A 297 -8.69 -28.87 -11.78
C GLY A 297 -9.27 -27.50 -11.37
N PRO A 298 -10.12 -26.90 -12.22
CA PRO A 298 -10.65 -25.55 -12.01
C PRO A 298 -11.72 -25.43 -10.91
N SER A 299 -12.03 -26.50 -10.19
CA SER A 299 -13.29 -26.55 -9.45
C SER A 299 -13.27 -26.15 -7.98
N LYS A 300 -12.10 -26.00 -7.33
CA LYS A 300 -12.05 -25.51 -5.94
C LYS A 300 -10.71 -24.83 -5.67
N LEU A 301 -10.69 -23.52 -5.83
CA LEU A 301 -9.58 -22.69 -5.32
C LEU A 301 -9.55 -22.81 -3.79
N PRO A 302 -8.40 -23.19 -3.18
CA PRO A 302 -8.31 -23.30 -1.74
C PRO A 302 -8.52 -21.92 -1.11
N ARG A 303 -9.38 -21.85 -0.10
CA ARG A 303 -9.56 -20.66 0.74
C ARG A 303 -8.43 -20.63 1.75
N LEU A 304 -7.53 -19.67 1.62
CA LEU A 304 -6.43 -19.51 2.56
C LEU A 304 -6.90 -18.73 3.79
N LYS A 305 -6.98 -19.43 4.93
CA LYS A 305 -7.26 -18.81 6.24
C LYS A 305 -6.02 -18.88 7.13
N PRO A 306 -5.75 -17.83 7.93
CA PRO A 306 -4.62 -17.81 8.84
C PRO A 306 -4.69 -18.92 9.88
N SER A 307 -3.53 -19.52 10.24
CA SER A 307 -3.40 -20.54 11.27
C SER A 307 -3.29 -19.91 12.66
N ASN A 308 -4.33 -19.25 13.13
CA ASN A 308 -4.35 -18.73 14.49
C ASN A 308 -3.13 -17.84 14.85
N PHE A 309 -2.61 -17.07 13.87
CA PHE A 309 -1.44 -16.19 14.01
C PHE A 309 -0.17 -16.92 14.45
N THR A 310 0.04 -18.12 13.93
CA THR A 310 1.20 -18.94 14.25
C THR A 310 2.13 -19.03 13.05
N GLN A 311 3.42 -18.85 13.29
CA GLN A 311 4.50 -19.06 12.36
C GLN A 311 5.24 -20.35 12.74
N GLY A 312 5.31 -21.32 11.83
CA GLY A 312 6.16 -22.50 12.03
C GLY A 312 7.55 -22.25 11.45
N ARG A 313 8.59 -22.71 12.16
CA ARG A 313 9.99 -22.62 11.75
C ARG A 313 10.75 -23.88 12.14
N PHE A 314 11.81 -24.21 11.41
CA PHE A 314 12.73 -25.27 11.85
C PHE A 314 13.56 -24.79 13.02
N PHE A 315 14.03 -23.57 12.99
CA PHE A 315 14.89 -22.96 14.00
C PHE A 315 14.27 -21.68 14.58
N ASN A 316 14.80 -21.22 15.70
CA ASN A 316 14.50 -19.90 16.24
C ASN A 316 15.53 -18.89 15.75
N ILE A 317 15.51 -18.61 14.44
CA ILE A 317 16.36 -17.57 13.87
C ILE A 317 15.68 -16.22 14.12
N PRO A 318 16.36 -15.23 14.69
CA PRO A 318 15.83 -13.89 14.86
C PRO A 318 15.50 -13.27 13.50
N GLU A 319 14.26 -12.80 13.35
CA GLU A 319 13.81 -12.03 12.21
C GLU A 319 13.63 -10.59 12.67
N SER A 320 14.10 -9.65 11.91
CA SER A 320 14.02 -8.22 12.24
C SER A 320 14.18 -7.36 11.00
N GLY A 321 13.85 -6.11 11.12
CA GLY A 321 14.08 -5.14 10.05
C GLY A 321 13.84 -3.73 10.53
N PHE A 322 14.16 -2.78 9.67
CA PHE A 322 13.74 -1.40 9.84
C PHE A 322 13.47 -0.73 8.49
N ASP A 323 12.58 0.24 8.54
CA ASP A 323 12.30 1.18 7.45
C ASP A 323 12.52 2.59 7.99
N SER A 324 13.46 3.31 7.42
CA SER A 324 13.78 4.68 7.83
C SER A 324 13.79 5.59 6.62
N TRP A 325 13.04 6.70 6.70
CA TRP A 325 12.99 7.66 5.61
C TRP A 325 12.99 9.11 6.10
N HIS A 326 13.45 9.98 5.22
CA HIS A 326 13.52 11.43 5.40
C HIS A 326 12.98 12.12 4.15
N LEU A 327 12.16 13.13 4.33
CA LEU A 327 11.66 13.99 3.28
C LEU A 327 11.99 15.44 3.60
N TYR A 328 12.74 16.07 2.74
CA TYR A 328 13.04 17.51 2.79
C TYR A 328 12.33 18.16 1.62
N SER A 329 11.57 19.23 1.86
CA SER A 329 10.87 19.94 0.80
C SER A 329 10.86 21.45 1.04
N VAL A 330 10.76 22.20 -0.06
CA VAL A 330 10.56 23.64 -0.04
C VAL A 330 9.46 23.97 -1.05
N GLY A 331 8.34 24.44 -0.53
CA GLY A 331 7.25 25.00 -1.32
C GLY A 331 7.41 26.53 -1.43
N VAL A 332 7.28 27.07 -2.63
CA VAL A 332 7.25 28.50 -2.89
C VAL A 332 5.97 28.82 -3.64
N LYS A 333 5.16 29.72 -3.12
CA LYS A 333 3.96 30.21 -3.79
C LYS A 333 4.05 31.71 -3.96
N TRP A 334 3.96 32.16 -5.18
CA TRP A 334 3.91 33.58 -5.52
C TRP A 334 2.59 33.92 -6.20
N THR A 335 1.71 34.60 -5.48
CA THR A 335 0.41 35.06 -5.96
C THR A 335 0.58 36.37 -6.75
N THR A 336 0.20 36.37 -7.99
CA THR A 336 0.24 37.53 -8.91
C THR A 336 -1.18 38.03 -9.18
N GLY A 337 -1.32 39.17 -9.86
CA GLY A 337 -2.64 39.69 -10.23
C GLY A 337 -3.41 38.84 -11.27
N PHE A 338 -2.80 37.77 -11.82
CA PHE A 338 -3.39 36.90 -12.85
C PHE A 338 -3.20 35.41 -12.60
N GLY A 339 -2.64 35.04 -11.45
CA GLY A 339 -2.51 33.66 -11.05
C GLY A 339 -1.39 33.38 -10.06
N ASP A 340 -1.24 32.13 -9.68
CA ASP A 340 -0.24 31.64 -8.75
C ASP A 340 0.92 30.94 -9.47
N LEU A 341 2.14 31.39 -9.24
CA LEU A 341 3.34 30.64 -9.57
C LEU A 341 3.74 29.79 -8.36
N VAL A 342 3.80 28.47 -8.57
CA VAL A 342 4.14 27.51 -7.51
C VAL A 342 5.40 26.75 -7.90
N SER A 343 6.37 26.70 -6.99
CA SER A 343 7.55 25.84 -7.12
C SER A 343 7.59 24.87 -5.94
N SER A 344 7.80 23.59 -6.21
CA SER A 344 8.02 22.55 -5.22
C SER A 344 9.35 21.86 -5.51
N THR A 345 10.27 21.91 -4.55
CA THR A 345 11.55 21.20 -4.57
C THR A 345 11.56 20.20 -3.45
N ALA A 346 11.91 18.95 -3.72
CA ALA A 346 11.98 17.95 -2.66
C ALA A 346 13.15 16.98 -2.86
N TYR A 347 13.65 16.48 -1.73
CA TYR A 347 14.61 15.39 -1.67
C TYR A 347 14.11 14.35 -0.67
N PHE A 348 14.00 13.11 -1.12
CA PHE A 348 13.57 11.96 -0.34
C PHE A 348 14.68 10.93 -0.27
N ASP A 349 14.93 10.43 0.94
CA ASP A 349 15.90 9.38 1.24
C ASP A 349 15.24 8.29 2.08
N ARG A 350 15.41 7.03 1.71
CA ARG A 350 14.88 5.87 2.43
C ARG A 350 15.88 4.73 2.47
N LYS A 351 16.00 4.11 3.64
CA LYS A 351 16.75 2.87 3.84
C LYS A 351 15.85 1.82 4.49
N VAL A 352 15.78 0.64 3.89
CA VAL A 352 15.09 -0.52 4.42
C VAL A 352 16.12 -1.64 4.60
N ILE A 353 16.12 -2.29 5.76
CA ILE A 353 16.86 -3.54 5.99
C ILE A 353 15.87 -4.56 6.56
N GLU A 354 15.92 -5.77 6.01
CA GLU A 354 15.10 -6.91 6.40
C GLU A 354 15.97 -8.13 6.57
N SER A 355 15.76 -8.89 7.65
CA SER A 355 16.45 -10.17 7.88
C SER A 355 15.41 -11.22 8.23
N GLU A 356 15.36 -12.30 7.46
CA GLU A 356 14.34 -13.34 7.53
C GLU A 356 14.95 -14.74 7.60
N ASP A 357 14.24 -15.68 8.22
CA ASP A 357 14.55 -17.11 8.23
C ASP A 357 14.09 -17.76 6.92
N GLU A 358 15.03 -18.17 6.10
CA GLU A 358 14.83 -18.85 4.83
C GLU A 358 15.14 -20.36 4.86
N THR A 359 15.28 -20.93 6.06
CA THR A 359 15.56 -22.37 6.22
C THR A 359 14.56 -23.24 5.50
N ASP A 360 13.28 -22.91 5.60
CA ASP A 360 12.18 -23.66 4.98
C ASP A 360 12.34 -23.69 3.45
N PHE A 361 12.67 -22.53 2.86
CA PHE A 361 12.86 -22.40 1.43
C PHE A 361 14.06 -23.23 0.95
N ILE A 362 15.20 -23.09 1.61
CA ILE A 362 16.41 -23.84 1.25
C ILE A 362 16.16 -25.35 1.34
N TRP A 363 15.52 -25.79 2.42
CA TRP A 363 15.27 -27.21 2.63
C TRP A 363 14.24 -27.81 1.69
N THR A 364 13.19 -27.08 1.32
CA THR A 364 12.07 -27.64 0.56
C THR A 364 12.11 -27.32 -0.92
N ALA A 365 12.72 -26.22 -1.35
CA ALA A 365 12.74 -25.78 -2.74
C ALA A 365 14.10 -26.05 -3.42
N LEU A 366 15.19 -25.73 -2.77
CA LEU A 366 16.53 -25.90 -3.38
C LEU A 366 17.13 -27.29 -3.15
N LEU A 367 17.03 -27.85 -1.98
CA LEU A 367 17.65 -29.10 -1.62
C LEU A 367 16.98 -30.37 -2.16
N PRO A 368 15.68 -30.46 -2.48
CA PRO A 368 15.10 -31.64 -3.08
C PRO A 368 15.78 -32.04 -4.40
N ALA A 369 16.22 -31.06 -5.21
CA ALA A 369 16.99 -31.30 -6.42
C ALA A 369 18.35 -31.93 -6.09
N VAL A 370 18.92 -31.60 -4.94
CA VAL A 370 20.23 -32.09 -4.47
C VAL A 370 20.07 -33.44 -3.76
N THR A 371 19.06 -33.59 -2.91
CA THR A 371 18.82 -34.83 -2.15
C THR A 371 18.31 -35.98 -2.99
N ALA A 372 17.71 -35.70 -4.15
CA ALA A 372 17.35 -36.71 -5.15
C ALA A 372 18.58 -37.31 -5.85
N THR A 373 19.77 -36.75 -5.66
CA THR A 373 21.02 -37.24 -6.25
C THR A 373 21.54 -38.42 -5.43
N PRO A 374 21.77 -39.61 -6.04
CA PRO A 374 22.31 -40.77 -5.34
C PRO A 374 23.64 -40.44 -4.65
N GLY A 375 23.72 -40.73 -3.36
CA GLY A 375 24.93 -40.52 -2.55
C GLY A 375 25.00 -39.17 -1.83
N PHE A 376 24.02 -38.29 -2.02
CA PHE A 376 23.90 -37.03 -1.29
C PHE A 376 22.98 -37.23 -0.06
N ASN A 377 23.51 -37.04 1.12
CA ASN A 377 22.77 -37.21 2.37
C ASN A 377 23.03 -36.03 3.30
N LEU A 378 22.07 -35.10 3.38
CA LEU A 378 22.13 -34.06 4.41
C LEU A 378 21.45 -34.56 5.67
N PRO A 379 22.04 -34.34 6.87
CA PRO A 379 21.51 -34.86 8.11
C PRO A 379 20.21 -34.18 8.59
N GLY A 380 19.77 -33.11 7.93
CA GLY A 380 18.57 -32.36 8.29
C GLY A 380 18.54 -30.94 7.66
N PRO A 381 17.58 -30.11 8.02
CA PRO A 381 17.53 -28.72 7.60
C PRO A 381 18.79 -27.95 8.01
N ILE A 382 19.25 -27.05 7.14
CA ILE A 382 20.39 -26.17 7.39
C ILE A 382 19.86 -24.80 7.76
N PRO A 383 20.20 -24.25 8.93
CA PRO A 383 19.81 -22.89 9.31
C PRO A 383 20.27 -21.91 8.23
N SER A 384 19.33 -21.19 7.63
CA SER A 384 19.62 -20.27 6.53
C SER A 384 18.81 -19.00 6.72
N GLY A 385 19.43 -17.87 6.49
CA GLY A 385 18.80 -16.56 6.60
C GLY A 385 19.13 -15.68 5.42
N ILE A 386 18.20 -14.80 5.10
CA ILE A 386 18.40 -13.74 4.12
C ILE A 386 18.47 -12.39 4.81
N THR A 387 19.29 -11.51 4.26
CA THR A 387 19.25 -10.08 4.57
C THR A 387 19.08 -9.31 3.28
N GLU A 388 18.06 -8.47 3.25
CA GLU A 388 17.79 -7.54 2.16
C GLU A 388 18.08 -6.11 2.60
N GLU A 389 18.76 -5.37 1.75
CA GLU A 389 18.99 -3.93 1.94
C GLU A 389 18.49 -3.18 0.70
N LYS A 390 17.59 -2.20 0.89
CA LYS A 390 17.04 -1.34 -0.15
C LYS A 390 17.32 0.11 0.19
N ASN A 391 18.05 0.81 -0.68
CA ASN A 391 18.33 2.23 -0.56
C ASN A 391 17.63 2.98 -1.69
N TYR A 392 17.02 4.12 -1.38
CA TYR A 392 16.21 4.86 -2.32
C TYR A 392 16.39 6.36 -2.08
N GLN A 393 16.90 7.07 -3.08
CA GLN A 393 17.09 8.52 -3.04
C GLN A 393 16.38 9.15 -4.23
N ARG A 394 15.63 10.23 -3.99
CA ARG A 394 14.87 10.88 -5.03
C ARG A 394 14.90 12.39 -4.89
N PHE A 395 15.36 13.06 -5.93
CA PHE A 395 15.20 14.49 -6.10
C PHE A 395 13.98 14.76 -6.98
N VAL A 396 13.19 15.77 -6.62
CA VAL A 396 12.01 16.20 -7.37
C VAL A 396 11.97 17.73 -7.46
N GLN A 397 11.65 18.24 -8.64
CA GLN A 397 11.38 19.65 -8.90
C GLN A 397 10.15 19.80 -9.77
N GLU A 398 9.17 20.56 -9.31
CA GLU A 398 8.02 21.02 -10.11
C GLU A 398 7.94 22.53 -10.07
N VAL A 399 7.73 23.16 -11.21
CA VAL A 399 7.38 24.58 -11.31
C VAL A 399 6.14 24.69 -12.18
N ARG A 400 5.08 25.30 -11.66
CA ARG A 400 3.83 25.49 -12.39
C ARG A 400 3.23 26.87 -12.17
N PHE A 401 2.47 27.30 -13.16
CA PHE A 401 1.63 28.47 -13.08
C PHE A 401 0.16 28.08 -13.21
N ALA A 402 -0.67 28.50 -12.26
CA ALA A 402 -2.12 28.31 -12.28
C ALA A 402 -2.79 29.68 -12.45
N SER A 403 -3.44 29.93 -13.58
CA SER A 403 -4.08 31.21 -13.86
C SER A 403 -5.28 31.49 -12.96
N GLN A 404 -5.55 32.78 -12.70
CA GLN A 404 -6.74 33.32 -12.04
C GLN A 404 -7.26 34.50 -12.87
N LEU A 405 -7.62 34.24 -14.13
CA LEU A 405 -8.07 35.25 -15.07
C LEU A 405 -9.56 35.59 -14.81
N SER A 406 -9.95 36.79 -15.05
CA SER A 406 -11.35 37.24 -14.91
C SER A 406 -12.28 36.74 -16.02
N GLY A 407 -11.73 36.17 -17.08
CA GLY A 407 -12.47 35.67 -18.25
C GLY A 407 -12.78 34.16 -18.14
N PRO A 408 -13.47 33.61 -19.17
CA PRO A 408 -13.87 32.21 -19.20
C PRO A 408 -12.71 31.22 -19.37
N LEU A 409 -11.52 31.71 -19.70
CA LEU A 409 -10.33 30.90 -19.93
C LEU A 409 -9.51 30.79 -18.67
N GLN A 410 -9.18 29.56 -18.27
CA GLN A 410 -8.24 29.26 -17.20
C GLN A 410 -7.22 28.21 -17.69
N TYR A 411 -6.00 28.27 -17.18
CA TYR A 411 -5.00 27.25 -17.50
C TYR A 411 -4.04 26.96 -16.34
N VAL A 412 -3.53 25.73 -16.32
CA VAL A 412 -2.38 25.32 -15.53
C VAL A 412 -1.31 24.86 -16.51
N ALA A 413 -0.07 25.33 -16.34
CA ALA A 413 1.06 24.86 -17.13
C ALA A 413 2.28 24.71 -16.24
N GLY A 414 3.09 23.66 -16.47
CA GLY A 414 4.24 23.39 -15.62
C GLY A 414 5.28 22.51 -16.26
N VAL A 415 6.43 22.49 -15.59
CA VAL A 415 7.55 21.60 -15.86
C VAL A 415 7.83 20.75 -14.62
N PHE A 416 8.26 19.52 -14.86
CA PHE A 416 8.57 18.57 -13.80
C PHE A 416 9.89 17.87 -14.12
N TYR A 417 10.68 17.63 -13.09
CA TYR A 417 11.87 16.80 -13.16
C TYR A 417 11.97 15.90 -11.92
N SER A 418 12.29 14.64 -12.15
CA SER A 418 12.58 13.68 -11.07
C SER A 418 13.86 12.93 -11.43
N ASP A 419 14.73 12.77 -10.43
CA ASP A 419 15.95 11.96 -10.48
C ASP A 419 15.93 10.99 -9.31
N LEU A 420 15.80 9.71 -9.61
CA LEU A 420 15.74 8.64 -8.64
C LEU A 420 16.99 7.78 -8.77
N HIS A 421 17.68 7.63 -7.65
CA HIS A 421 18.81 6.72 -7.48
C HIS A 421 18.46 5.66 -6.46
N GLY A 422 18.79 4.42 -6.74
CA GLY A 422 18.57 3.38 -5.77
C GLY A 422 18.31 2.05 -6.39
N ALA A 423 17.95 1.15 -5.54
CA ALA A 423 17.62 -0.16 -5.93
C ALA A 423 16.11 -0.34 -5.81
N LEU A 424 15.48 -0.64 -6.89
CA LEU A 424 14.12 -1.10 -6.98
C LEU A 424 14.10 -2.34 -7.86
N PRO A 425 13.51 -3.42 -7.39
CA PRO A 425 13.06 -3.77 -6.04
C PRO A 425 14.13 -4.45 -5.17
N PHE A 426 15.33 -4.74 -5.64
CA PHE A 426 16.33 -5.56 -4.94
C PHE A 426 17.70 -4.89 -4.94
N ALA A 427 18.07 -4.25 -3.83
CA ALA A 427 19.37 -3.61 -3.69
C ALA A 427 20.50 -4.59 -3.48
N SER A 428 20.38 -5.39 -2.43
CA SER A 428 21.37 -6.35 -2.03
C SER A 428 20.66 -7.43 -1.22
N ASN A 429 20.65 -8.64 -1.74
CA ASN A 429 20.07 -9.79 -1.09
C ASN A 429 21.16 -10.81 -0.85
N TYR A 430 21.35 -11.17 0.40
CA TYR A 430 22.31 -12.18 0.79
C TYR A 430 21.61 -13.31 1.54
N LEU A 431 21.46 -14.44 0.88
CA LEU A 431 20.97 -15.69 1.46
C LEU A 431 22.16 -16.58 1.76
N SER A 432 22.43 -16.80 3.03
CA SER A 432 23.58 -17.60 3.47
C SER A 432 23.17 -18.68 4.45
N ALA A 433 23.90 -19.78 4.46
CA ALA A 433 23.85 -20.74 5.54
C ALA A 433 24.40 -20.08 6.81
N LEU A 434 23.62 -20.16 7.91
CA LEU A 434 24.02 -19.62 9.21
C LEU A 434 24.92 -20.56 9.98
N ALA A 435 25.05 -21.83 9.51
CA ALA A 435 25.98 -22.81 10.04
C ALA A 435 27.22 -22.94 9.11
N PRO A 436 28.42 -22.81 9.61
CA PRO A 436 29.63 -22.96 8.81
C PRO A 436 29.72 -24.37 8.19
N GLY A 437 30.29 -24.46 6.99
CA GLY A 437 30.59 -25.74 6.35
C GLY A 437 29.58 -26.25 5.33
N TYR A 438 28.54 -25.43 4.99
CA TYR A 438 27.59 -25.78 3.94
C TYR A 438 28.30 -25.98 2.58
N GLY A 439 29.15 -25.03 2.17
CA GLY A 439 29.94 -25.16 0.95
C GLY A 439 30.89 -26.33 0.94
N ALA A 440 31.51 -26.65 2.10
CA ALA A 440 32.34 -27.82 2.23
C ALA A 440 31.53 -29.13 2.05
N ALA A 441 30.31 -29.19 2.61
CA ALA A 441 29.41 -30.32 2.43
C ALA A 441 28.98 -30.51 0.97
N LEU A 442 28.65 -29.41 0.28
CA LEU A 442 28.34 -29.45 -1.17
C LEU A 442 29.54 -29.94 -2.00
N THR A 443 30.76 -29.49 -1.67
CA THR A 443 31.99 -29.88 -2.36
C THR A 443 32.27 -31.37 -2.12
N ALA A 444 32.16 -31.84 -0.88
CA ALA A 444 32.35 -33.24 -0.54
C ALA A 444 31.33 -34.17 -1.21
N ALA A 445 30.11 -33.70 -1.39
CA ALA A 445 29.03 -34.41 -2.10
C ALA A 445 29.17 -34.40 -3.64
N GLY A 446 30.12 -33.62 -4.19
CA GLY A 446 30.28 -33.50 -5.65
C GLY A 446 29.12 -32.86 -6.38
N THR A 447 28.30 -32.06 -5.71
CA THR A 447 27.07 -31.47 -6.27
C THR A 447 27.31 -30.55 -7.45
N CYS A 448 28.47 -29.90 -7.49
CA CYS A 448 28.87 -29.05 -8.60
C CYS A 448 28.88 -29.79 -9.94
N ASN A 449 29.35 -31.02 -9.95
CA ASN A 449 29.48 -31.82 -11.16
C ASN A 449 28.21 -32.56 -11.53
N VAL A 450 27.27 -32.74 -10.60
CA VAL A 450 26.09 -33.58 -10.79
C VAL A 450 24.82 -32.76 -11.01
N VAL A 451 24.64 -31.72 -10.21
CA VAL A 451 23.41 -30.89 -10.23
C VAL A 451 23.66 -29.39 -10.48
N GLY A 452 24.92 -29.01 -10.71
CA GLY A 452 25.29 -27.64 -11.02
C GLY A 452 25.29 -26.68 -9.82
N LEU A 453 25.21 -27.17 -8.59
CA LEU A 453 25.25 -26.37 -7.40
C LEU A 453 26.70 -26.29 -6.88
N CYS A 454 27.46 -25.31 -7.36
CA CYS A 454 28.85 -25.11 -7.00
C CYS A 454 28.96 -24.06 -5.89
N PRO A 455 29.69 -24.34 -4.79
CA PRO A 455 29.93 -23.33 -3.78
C PRO A 455 30.65 -22.11 -4.36
N ASN A 456 30.24 -20.90 -3.88
CA ASN A 456 30.98 -19.70 -4.23
C ASN A 456 32.40 -19.78 -3.68
N PRO A 457 33.47 -19.69 -4.52
CA PRO A 457 34.84 -19.83 -4.04
C PRO A 457 35.30 -18.76 -3.05
N ASN A 458 34.63 -17.59 -3.06
CA ASN A 458 34.96 -16.49 -2.17
C ASN A 458 34.15 -16.54 -0.86
N ASN A 459 32.94 -17.13 -0.90
CA ASN A 459 32.08 -17.34 0.26
C ASN A 459 31.30 -18.67 0.11
N PRO A 460 31.92 -19.79 0.53
CA PRO A 460 31.32 -21.11 0.29
C PRO A 460 29.96 -21.34 0.93
N ASP A 461 29.61 -20.59 1.99
CA ASP A 461 28.34 -20.69 2.68
C ASP A 461 27.27 -19.75 2.11
N GLU A 462 27.61 -18.95 1.10
CA GLU A 462 26.66 -18.10 0.38
C GLU A 462 25.85 -18.93 -0.62
N ILE A 463 24.55 -18.95 -0.40
CA ILE A 463 23.60 -19.66 -1.27
C ILE A 463 23.20 -18.78 -2.44
N PHE A 464 22.90 -17.52 -2.17
CA PHE A 464 22.50 -16.53 -3.15
C PHE A 464 22.93 -15.13 -2.69
N GLY A 465 23.51 -14.37 -3.60
CA GLY A 465 23.84 -12.96 -3.44
C GLY A 465 23.39 -12.18 -4.67
N GLN A 466 22.84 -11.02 -4.46
CA GLN A 466 22.42 -10.10 -5.52
C GLN A 466 22.80 -8.68 -5.16
N GLN A 467 23.33 -7.95 -6.12
CA GLN A 467 23.48 -6.51 -6.08
C GLN A 467 22.94 -5.91 -7.37
N TYR A 468 22.01 -4.97 -7.26
CA TYR A 468 21.37 -4.36 -8.42
C TYR A 468 21.10 -2.88 -8.14
N HIS A 469 21.39 -2.01 -9.10
CA HIS A 469 21.10 -0.58 -9.03
C HIS A 469 20.18 -0.15 -10.16
N THR A 470 19.36 0.87 -9.90
CA THR A 470 18.45 1.45 -10.89
C THR A 470 18.43 2.96 -10.72
N ASP A 471 18.72 3.68 -11.79
CA ASP A 471 18.60 5.13 -11.87
C ASP A 471 17.48 5.49 -12.86
N ILE A 472 16.56 6.37 -12.45
CA ILE A 472 15.43 6.78 -13.27
C ILE A 472 15.34 8.30 -13.32
N LYS A 473 15.46 8.87 -14.54
CA LYS A 473 15.32 10.31 -14.78
C LYS A 473 14.05 10.57 -15.58
N GLU A 474 13.23 11.51 -15.11
CA GLU A 474 11.95 11.84 -15.72
C GLU A 474 11.77 13.36 -15.87
N PRO A 475 12.22 14.01 -16.93
CA PRO A 475 11.75 15.33 -17.34
C PRO A 475 10.35 15.24 -17.94
N ALA A 476 9.50 16.24 -17.64
CA ALA A 476 8.18 16.36 -18.23
C ALA A 476 7.72 17.82 -18.36
N VAL A 477 6.80 18.03 -19.32
CA VAL A 477 6.06 19.28 -19.51
C VAL A 477 4.58 18.94 -19.54
N PHE A 478 3.77 19.73 -18.83
CA PHE A 478 2.34 19.47 -18.74
C PHE A 478 1.52 20.75 -18.72
N GLY A 479 0.24 20.61 -19.07
CA GLY A 479 -0.71 21.69 -18.94
C GLY A 479 -2.15 21.22 -19.12
N GLU A 480 -3.05 21.98 -18.53
CA GLU A 480 -4.50 21.87 -18.73
C GLU A 480 -5.06 23.25 -19.09
N LEU A 481 -5.98 23.28 -20.03
CA LEU A 481 -6.72 24.45 -20.46
C LEU A 481 -8.20 24.21 -20.22
N SER A 482 -8.85 25.08 -19.47
CA SER A 482 -10.28 25.05 -19.21
C SER A 482 -10.96 26.28 -19.81
N TYR A 483 -12.11 26.09 -20.46
CA TYR A 483 -12.90 27.15 -21.02
C TYR A 483 -14.38 27.02 -20.65
N GLU A 484 -14.94 28.05 -20.04
CA GLU A 484 -16.34 28.14 -19.69
C GLU A 484 -17.13 28.72 -20.88
N PHE A 485 -17.82 27.86 -21.65
CA PHE A 485 -18.66 28.27 -22.78
C PHE A 485 -19.89 29.03 -22.35
N THR A 486 -20.42 28.63 -21.21
CA THR A 486 -21.52 29.29 -20.49
C THR A 486 -21.27 29.18 -19.00
N THR A 487 -22.06 29.82 -18.16
CA THR A 487 -22.01 29.66 -16.70
C THR A 487 -22.26 28.22 -16.23
N ALA A 488 -22.90 27.41 -17.09
CA ALA A 488 -23.21 26.00 -16.78
C ALA A 488 -22.26 25.00 -17.47
N LEU A 489 -21.66 25.35 -18.61
CA LEU A 489 -20.88 24.40 -19.42
C LEU A 489 -19.40 24.79 -19.49
N LYS A 490 -18.54 23.92 -18.96
CA LYS A 490 -17.08 24.04 -19.00
C LYS A 490 -16.47 22.82 -19.68
N ALA A 491 -15.45 23.04 -20.51
CA ALA A 491 -14.61 21.98 -21.05
C ALA A 491 -13.16 22.17 -20.64
N THR A 492 -12.48 21.06 -20.37
CA THR A 492 -11.06 21.03 -20.01
C THR A 492 -10.32 20.07 -20.94
N ALA A 493 -9.20 20.52 -21.48
CA ALA A 493 -8.26 19.69 -22.24
C ALA A 493 -6.89 19.74 -21.59
N GLY A 494 -6.30 18.60 -21.35
CA GLY A 494 -5.00 18.47 -20.70
C GLY A 494 -4.05 17.60 -21.50
N LEU A 495 -2.75 17.89 -21.39
CA LEU A 495 -1.68 17.13 -22.02
C LEU A 495 -0.43 17.15 -21.17
N ARG A 496 0.21 16.00 -21.01
CA ARG A 496 1.58 15.89 -20.49
C ARG A 496 2.41 15.09 -21.46
N TRP A 497 3.60 15.60 -21.73
CA TRP A 497 4.68 14.86 -22.36
C TRP A 497 5.76 14.58 -21.31
N SER A 498 6.26 13.35 -21.27
CA SER A 498 7.38 12.96 -20.42
C SER A 498 8.32 12.02 -21.15
N GLN A 499 9.60 12.06 -20.76
CA GLN A 499 10.59 11.07 -21.14
C GLN A 499 11.09 10.36 -19.89
N VAL A 500 11.04 9.05 -19.87
CA VAL A 500 11.61 8.25 -18.77
C VAL A 500 12.88 7.56 -19.28
N LYS A 501 14.00 7.85 -18.63
CA LYS A 501 15.29 7.18 -18.86
C LYS A 501 15.60 6.30 -17.67
N THR A 502 15.64 4.97 -17.86
CA THR A 502 16.02 4.00 -16.85
C THR A 502 17.39 3.43 -17.19
N THR A 503 18.33 3.51 -16.25
CA THR A 503 19.65 2.88 -16.33
C THR A 503 19.75 1.89 -15.19
N ALA A 504 20.05 0.60 -15.47
CA ALA A 504 20.09 -0.41 -14.46
C ALA A 504 21.14 -1.47 -14.78
N GLY A 505 21.68 -2.09 -13.74
CA GLY A 505 22.66 -3.18 -13.87
C GLY A 505 23.09 -3.70 -12.50
N GLY A 506 23.84 -4.79 -12.51
CA GLY A 506 24.29 -5.41 -11.26
C GLY A 506 24.91 -6.77 -11.46
N TYR A 507 24.78 -7.60 -10.46
CA TYR A 507 25.24 -8.99 -10.55
C TYR A 507 24.47 -9.90 -9.60
N LEU A 508 24.50 -11.20 -9.92
CA LEU A 508 24.06 -12.29 -9.06
C LEU A 508 25.24 -13.20 -8.78
N GLU A 509 25.32 -13.74 -7.58
CA GLU A 509 26.35 -14.71 -7.18
C GLU A 509 25.81 -15.75 -6.20
N GLY A 510 26.64 -16.65 -5.74
CA GLY A 510 26.26 -17.73 -4.83
C GLY A 510 26.06 -19.07 -5.50
N THR A 511 25.82 -20.10 -4.70
CA THR A 511 25.71 -21.49 -5.15
C THR A 511 24.63 -21.69 -6.22
N VAL A 512 23.50 -20.98 -6.12
CA VAL A 512 22.35 -21.15 -7.06
C VAL A 512 22.55 -20.49 -8.41
N THR A 513 23.59 -19.67 -8.57
CA THR A 513 23.87 -18.96 -9.83
C THR A 513 24.99 -19.60 -10.64
N GLN A 514 25.65 -20.63 -10.11
CA GLN A 514 26.83 -21.23 -10.72
C GLN A 514 26.50 -22.47 -11.55
N ALA A 515 27.13 -22.56 -12.73
CA ALA A 515 27.08 -23.75 -13.56
C ALA A 515 28.36 -24.57 -13.40
N PRO A 516 28.35 -25.91 -13.64
CA PRO A 516 29.54 -26.72 -13.66
C PRO A 516 30.62 -26.17 -14.61
N GLY A 517 31.81 -25.92 -14.10
CA GLY A 517 32.92 -25.39 -14.88
C GLY A 517 32.91 -23.89 -15.15
N ALA A 518 31.92 -23.17 -14.69
CA ALA A 518 31.83 -21.71 -14.77
C ALA A 518 31.53 -21.08 -13.40
N PRO A 519 32.42 -21.22 -12.40
CA PRO A 519 32.27 -20.58 -11.12
C PRO A 519 32.41 -19.06 -11.28
N GLY A 520 31.43 -18.29 -10.88
CA GLY A 520 31.52 -16.84 -10.94
C GLY A 520 30.21 -16.11 -10.75
N ARG A 521 30.30 -14.81 -10.83
CA ARG A 521 29.16 -13.90 -10.85
C ARG A 521 28.49 -13.90 -12.21
N ILE A 522 27.18 -13.92 -12.21
CA ILE A 522 26.39 -13.56 -13.40
C ILE A 522 26.31 -12.03 -13.40
N ILE A 523 26.97 -11.40 -14.37
CA ILE A 523 26.98 -9.93 -14.47
C ILE A 523 25.87 -9.52 -15.40
N ASP A 524 24.97 -8.68 -14.87
CA ASP A 524 24.01 -7.90 -15.64
C ASP A 524 24.66 -6.57 -16.04
N PRO A 525 25.05 -6.41 -17.31
CA PRO A 525 25.72 -5.19 -17.75
C PRO A 525 24.79 -4.00 -17.56
N THR A 526 25.36 -2.87 -17.16
CA THR A 526 24.61 -1.61 -17.04
C THR A 526 24.02 -1.25 -18.40
N THR A 527 22.71 -1.20 -18.49
CA THR A 527 21.94 -0.94 -19.70
C THR A 527 21.04 0.25 -19.49
N THR A 528 20.75 0.97 -20.57
CA THR A 528 19.85 2.14 -20.54
C THR A 528 18.65 1.92 -21.46
N SER A 529 17.45 2.11 -20.93
CA SER A 529 16.20 2.21 -21.68
C SER A 529 15.69 3.65 -21.67
N LYS A 530 15.07 4.09 -22.78
CA LYS A 530 14.42 5.40 -22.90
C LYS A 530 13.03 5.23 -23.50
N GLU A 531 12.05 5.82 -22.86
CA GLU A 531 10.66 5.81 -23.31
C GLU A 531 10.07 7.22 -23.27
N ASN A 532 9.28 7.56 -24.27
CA ASN A 532 8.51 8.80 -24.32
C ASN A 532 7.03 8.46 -24.10
N SER A 533 6.33 9.29 -23.37
CA SER A 533 4.90 9.13 -23.15
C SER A 533 4.15 10.44 -23.32
N THR A 534 2.92 10.30 -23.78
CA THR A 534 1.95 11.40 -23.87
C THR A 534 0.67 10.95 -23.20
N THR A 535 0.20 11.75 -22.23
CA THR A 535 -1.02 11.47 -21.46
C THR A 535 -2.03 12.59 -21.63
N PRO A 536 -2.92 12.47 -22.63
CA PRO A 536 -4.02 13.41 -22.84
C PRO A 536 -5.17 13.18 -21.84
N LYS A 537 -5.92 14.27 -21.59
CA LYS A 537 -7.19 14.29 -20.86
C LYS A 537 -8.16 15.21 -21.58
N LEU A 538 -9.41 14.78 -21.69
CA LEU A 538 -10.55 15.59 -22.11
C LEU A 538 -11.65 15.44 -21.09
N GLN A 539 -12.31 16.54 -20.74
CA GLN A 539 -13.35 16.59 -19.74
C GLN A 539 -14.39 17.63 -20.09
N LEU A 540 -15.64 17.33 -19.82
CA LEU A 540 -16.79 18.19 -20.00
C LEU A 540 -17.60 18.19 -18.71
N ASP A 541 -17.87 19.38 -18.19
CA ASP A 541 -18.58 19.59 -16.94
C ASP A 541 -19.84 20.40 -17.23
N TYR A 542 -20.98 19.96 -16.73
CA TYR A 542 -22.25 20.65 -16.84
C TYR A 542 -22.87 20.86 -15.46
N LYS A 543 -22.97 22.13 -15.04
CA LYS A 543 -23.69 22.51 -13.82
C LYS A 543 -25.18 22.52 -14.09
N VAL A 544 -25.89 21.59 -13.46
CA VAL A 544 -27.37 21.49 -13.53
C VAL A 544 -28.00 22.52 -12.60
N ALA A 545 -27.38 22.73 -11.45
CA ALA A 545 -27.71 23.75 -10.46
C ALA A 545 -26.42 24.28 -9.80
N PRO A 546 -26.45 25.31 -8.95
CA PRO A 546 -25.25 25.84 -8.31
C PRO A 546 -24.39 24.76 -7.58
N GLU A 547 -25.03 23.79 -6.93
CA GLU A 547 -24.40 22.73 -6.15
C GLU A 547 -24.44 21.36 -6.86
N ASP A 548 -25.02 21.29 -8.09
CA ASP A 548 -25.21 20.04 -8.82
C ASP A 548 -24.45 20.05 -10.13
N MET A 549 -23.67 19.01 -10.35
CA MET A 549 -22.85 18.86 -11.53
C MET A 549 -22.93 17.45 -12.11
N VAL A 550 -22.95 17.36 -13.43
CA VAL A 550 -22.69 16.13 -14.19
C VAL A 550 -21.42 16.35 -15.00
N TYR A 551 -20.54 15.37 -15.05
CA TYR A 551 -19.33 15.45 -15.82
C TYR A 551 -19.04 14.17 -16.62
N ALA A 552 -18.32 14.31 -17.72
CA ALA A 552 -17.80 13.22 -18.51
C ALA A 552 -16.32 13.44 -18.79
N SER A 553 -15.50 12.40 -18.70
CA SER A 553 -14.07 12.49 -18.96
C SER A 553 -13.51 11.29 -19.73
N ALA A 554 -12.44 11.56 -20.48
CA ALA A 554 -11.58 10.56 -21.10
C ALA A 554 -10.13 10.91 -20.75
N SER A 555 -9.43 10.03 -20.05
CA SER A 555 -8.06 10.27 -19.58
C SER A 555 -7.17 9.06 -19.80
N LYS A 556 -5.89 9.33 -20.15
CA LYS A 556 -4.89 8.31 -20.38
C LYS A 556 -3.91 8.27 -19.21
N GLY A 557 -3.63 7.05 -18.72
CA GLY A 557 -2.54 6.77 -17.78
C GLY A 557 -1.48 5.91 -18.43
N PHE A 558 -0.25 5.96 -17.90
CA PHE A 558 0.82 5.07 -18.33
C PHE A 558 1.77 4.76 -17.17
N ARG A 559 2.43 3.60 -17.26
CA ARG A 559 3.54 3.22 -16.42
C ARG A 559 4.73 2.91 -17.32
N PRO A 560 5.92 3.48 -17.06
CA PRO A 560 7.09 3.23 -17.89
C PRO A 560 7.53 1.78 -17.82
N GLY A 561 8.14 1.30 -18.87
CA GLY A 561 8.91 0.08 -18.89
C GLY A 561 10.19 0.21 -18.07
N GLY A 562 10.95 -0.86 -18.00
CA GLY A 562 12.16 -0.87 -17.20
C GLY A 562 13.04 -2.08 -17.47
N LEU A 563 14.01 -2.22 -16.58
CA LEU A 563 14.98 -3.28 -16.54
C LEU A 563 14.90 -4.00 -15.18
N VAL A 564 15.05 -5.30 -15.18
CA VAL A 564 15.12 -6.16 -14.00
C VAL A 564 16.35 -7.06 -14.07
N PRO A 565 16.81 -7.63 -12.94
CA PRO A 565 17.89 -8.63 -12.96
C PRO A 565 17.54 -9.81 -13.87
N SER A 566 18.52 -10.40 -14.53
CA SER A 566 18.36 -11.64 -15.28
C SER A 566 18.08 -12.81 -14.35
N VAL A 567 17.33 -13.79 -14.83
CA VAL A 567 17.16 -15.06 -14.11
C VAL A 567 18.37 -15.96 -14.35
N PRO A 568 18.80 -16.80 -13.37
CA PRO A 568 19.93 -17.73 -13.55
C PRO A 568 19.63 -18.73 -14.64
N ALA A 569 20.40 -18.70 -15.74
CA ALA A 569 20.18 -19.57 -16.89
C ALA A 569 20.26 -21.06 -16.54
N ALA A 570 21.19 -21.44 -15.67
CA ALA A 570 21.40 -22.83 -15.26
C ALA A 570 20.18 -23.46 -14.57
N LEU A 571 19.41 -22.66 -13.84
CA LEU A 571 18.23 -23.12 -13.10
C LEU A 571 16.93 -22.89 -13.86
N CYS A 572 16.83 -21.79 -14.61
CA CYS A 572 15.54 -21.24 -15.04
C CYS A 572 15.31 -21.32 -16.56
N ALA A 573 16.36 -21.47 -17.39
CA ALA A 573 16.21 -21.41 -18.84
C ALA A 573 15.21 -22.44 -19.41
N SER A 574 15.16 -23.64 -18.83
CA SER A 574 14.22 -24.69 -19.27
C SER A 574 12.75 -24.41 -18.94
N GLN A 575 12.50 -23.40 -18.11
CA GLN A 575 11.15 -23.02 -17.66
C GLN A 575 10.61 -21.77 -18.37
N LEU A 576 11.46 -21.13 -19.17
CA LEU A 576 11.04 -20.01 -20.00
C LEU A 576 10.11 -20.51 -21.13
N PRO A 577 9.18 -19.69 -21.60
CA PRO A 577 8.35 -20.03 -22.75
C PRO A 577 9.19 -20.37 -23.99
N PRO A 578 8.72 -21.24 -24.89
CA PRO A 578 9.44 -21.60 -26.11
C PRO A 578 9.86 -20.36 -26.92
N GLY A 579 11.15 -20.24 -27.23
CA GLY A 579 11.71 -19.12 -27.99
C GLY A 579 12.09 -17.91 -27.17
N VAL A 580 11.87 -17.90 -25.83
CA VAL A 580 12.28 -16.82 -24.93
C VAL A 580 13.66 -17.14 -24.36
N THR A 581 14.58 -16.19 -24.49
CA THR A 581 15.94 -16.27 -23.94
C THR A 581 16.02 -15.59 -22.58
N VAL A 582 17.04 -15.93 -21.78
CA VAL A 582 17.27 -15.27 -20.47
C VAL A 582 17.47 -13.75 -20.65
N ASP A 583 18.17 -13.32 -21.69
CA ASP A 583 18.40 -11.90 -21.96
C ASP A 583 17.11 -11.12 -22.22
N GLU A 584 16.10 -11.75 -22.81
CA GLU A 584 14.78 -11.14 -23.07
C GLU A 584 13.97 -10.95 -21.79
N THR A 585 14.30 -11.65 -20.69
CA THR A 585 13.63 -11.48 -19.40
C THR A 585 14.05 -10.22 -18.67
N ARG A 586 15.12 -9.53 -19.11
CA ARG A 586 15.69 -8.35 -18.43
C ARG A 586 14.96 -7.06 -18.71
N ALA A 587 14.21 -6.96 -19.78
CA ALA A 587 13.55 -5.74 -20.20
C ALA A 587 12.04 -5.94 -20.41
N PHE A 588 11.27 -4.97 -20.03
CA PHE A 588 9.82 -4.91 -20.29
C PHE A 588 9.43 -3.50 -20.75
N LYS A 589 8.38 -3.44 -21.58
CA LYS A 589 7.87 -2.20 -22.16
C LYS A 589 6.87 -1.52 -21.23
N SER A 590 6.62 -0.23 -21.48
CA SER A 590 5.53 0.52 -20.86
C SER A 590 4.16 -0.16 -21.08
N ASP A 591 3.27 0.03 -20.14
CA ASP A 591 1.85 -0.22 -20.27
C ASP A 591 1.05 1.08 -20.18
N SER A 592 -0.16 1.07 -20.71
CA SER A 592 -1.01 2.25 -20.69
C SER A 592 -2.48 1.88 -20.70
N LEU A 593 -3.30 2.79 -20.20
CA LEU A 593 -4.75 2.60 -20.23
C LEU A 593 -5.48 3.90 -20.60
N TRP A 594 -6.70 3.73 -21.11
CA TRP A 594 -7.70 4.78 -21.22
C TRP A 594 -8.81 4.52 -20.22
N ASN A 595 -9.23 5.56 -19.52
CA ASN A 595 -10.41 5.58 -18.68
C ASN A 595 -11.46 6.50 -19.28
N TYR A 596 -12.67 6.00 -19.41
CA TYR A 596 -13.86 6.76 -19.77
C TYR A 596 -14.80 6.77 -18.57
N GLU A 597 -15.18 7.95 -18.13
CA GLU A 597 -15.94 8.15 -16.90
C GLU A 597 -17.12 9.10 -17.13
N LEU A 598 -18.25 8.78 -16.52
CA LEU A 598 -19.41 9.64 -16.37
C LEU A 598 -19.76 9.70 -14.89
N GLY A 599 -19.88 10.90 -14.33
CA GLY A 599 -20.19 11.06 -12.92
C GLY A 599 -21.07 12.26 -12.62
N THR A 600 -21.54 12.32 -11.41
CA THR A 600 -22.35 13.42 -10.87
C THR A 600 -21.94 13.71 -9.44
N LYS A 601 -22.06 14.98 -9.05
CA LYS A 601 -21.95 15.47 -7.68
C LYS A 601 -23.14 16.34 -7.40
N THR A 602 -23.83 16.07 -6.32
CA THR A 602 -25.08 16.79 -5.99
C THR A 602 -25.15 17.13 -4.50
N GLY A 603 -25.66 18.32 -4.21
CA GLY A 603 -25.94 18.83 -2.88
C GLY A 603 -27.43 19.08 -2.67
N TRP A 604 -28.02 18.57 -1.60
CA TRP A 604 -29.44 18.64 -1.29
C TRP A 604 -29.64 19.18 0.13
N PHE A 605 -30.76 19.87 0.35
CA PHE A 605 -31.17 20.36 1.67
C PHE A 605 -30.10 21.28 2.29
N ASP A 606 -29.67 22.30 1.55
CA ASP A 606 -28.60 23.23 1.99
C ASP A 606 -27.31 22.47 2.38
N ASN A 607 -26.87 21.57 1.49
CA ASN A 607 -25.69 20.72 1.67
C ASN A 607 -25.71 19.80 2.91
N ARG A 608 -26.88 19.50 3.45
CA ARG A 608 -27.05 18.48 4.49
C ARG A 608 -27.01 17.04 3.95
N LEU A 609 -27.12 16.87 2.66
CA LEU A 609 -26.96 15.59 1.96
C LEU A 609 -26.15 15.83 0.69
N THR A 610 -25.03 15.14 0.54
CA THR A 610 -24.28 15.07 -0.72
C THR A 610 -24.34 13.66 -1.27
N VAL A 611 -24.45 13.55 -2.60
CA VAL A 611 -24.45 12.28 -3.32
C VAL A 611 -23.54 12.40 -4.52
N ASP A 612 -22.43 11.65 -4.48
CA ASP A 612 -21.45 11.57 -5.54
C ASP A 612 -21.49 10.17 -6.15
N ALA A 613 -21.67 10.09 -7.47
CA ALA A 613 -21.70 8.82 -8.19
C ALA A 613 -20.89 8.88 -9.47
N ALA A 614 -20.24 7.78 -9.81
CA ALA A 614 -19.53 7.64 -11.07
C ALA A 614 -19.63 6.22 -11.63
N VAL A 615 -19.63 6.13 -12.97
CA VAL A 615 -19.45 4.87 -13.70
C VAL A 615 -18.25 5.00 -14.60
N PHE A 616 -17.50 3.92 -14.77
CA PHE A 616 -16.25 3.95 -15.50
C PHE A 616 -16.06 2.71 -16.39
N TYR A 617 -15.25 2.89 -17.43
CA TYR A 617 -14.73 1.84 -18.29
C TYR A 617 -13.25 2.09 -18.57
N ILE A 618 -12.39 1.11 -18.27
CA ILE A 618 -10.95 1.15 -18.46
C ILE A 618 -10.54 0.10 -19.51
N ASP A 619 -9.78 0.54 -20.54
CA ASP A 619 -9.11 -0.31 -21.52
C ASP A 619 -7.59 -0.26 -21.25
N TRP A 620 -7.03 -1.37 -20.73
CA TRP A 620 -5.64 -1.46 -20.28
C TRP A 620 -4.85 -2.39 -21.21
N LYS A 621 -3.74 -1.89 -21.76
CA LYS A 621 -2.90 -2.57 -22.76
C LYS A 621 -1.49 -2.81 -22.25
N ASP A 622 -0.90 -3.89 -22.72
CA ASP A 622 0.50 -4.29 -22.49
C ASP A 622 0.85 -4.41 -21.00
N ILE A 623 -0.07 -4.92 -20.19
CA ILE A 623 0.01 -5.01 -18.73
C ILE A 623 1.34 -5.59 -18.28
N GLN A 624 2.07 -4.89 -17.42
CA GLN A 624 3.27 -5.41 -16.79
C GLN A 624 2.91 -6.34 -15.63
N GLN A 625 3.46 -7.54 -15.64
CA GLN A 625 3.28 -8.54 -14.59
C GLN A 625 4.61 -9.18 -14.20
N ASN A 626 4.76 -9.48 -12.91
CA ASN A 626 5.83 -10.32 -12.40
C ASN A 626 5.45 -11.78 -12.65
N ILE A 627 6.34 -12.51 -13.30
CA ILE A 627 6.17 -13.94 -13.64
C ILE A 627 7.17 -14.73 -12.83
N LEU A 628 6.67 -15.49 -11.87
CA LEU A 628 7.46 -16.37 -11.03
C LEU A 628 7.68 -17.69 -11.74
N LEU A 629 8.93 -18.12 -11.84
CA LEU A 629 9.34 -19.41 -12.37
C LEU A 629 9.44 -20.46 -11.25
N SER A 630 9.29 -21.73 -11.58
CA SER A 630 9.41 -22.82 -10.60
C SER A 630 10.84 -23.01 -10.06
N CYS A 631 11.85 -22.41 -10.73
CA CYS A 631 13.22 -22.32 -10.22
C CYS A 631 13.37 -21.33 -9.05
N GLY A 632 12.30 -20.57 -8.72
CA GLY A 632 12.29 -19.64 -7.62
C GLY A 632 12.59 -18.19 -7.99
N PHE A 633 12.98 -17.91 -9.21
CA PHE A 633 13.25 -16.58 -9.70
C PHE A 633 12.07 -16.01 -10.48
N GLN A 634 11.99 -14.70 -10.55
CA GLN A 634 10.94 -14.00 -11.30
C GLN A 634 11.51 -13.02 -12.32
N TYR A 635 10.75 -12.77 -13.36
CA TYR A 635 11.01 -11.69 -14.30
C TYR A 635 9.73 -10.91 -14.55
N ARG A 636 9.87 -9.72 -15.11
CA ARG A 636 8.72 -8.89 -15.48
C ARG A 636 8.49 -8.93 -16.98
N ALA A 637 7.24 -9.11 -17.39
CA ALA A 637 6.85 -9.15 -18.79
C ALA A 637 5.56 -8.39 -19.05
N ASN A 638 5.34 -8.03 -20.32
CA ASN A 638 4.07 -7.47 -20.78
C ASN A 638 3.10 -8.62 -21.07
N ALA A 639 2.12 -8.78 -20.19
CA ALA A 639 1.31 -9.99 -20.07
C ALA A 639 -0.02 -9.96 -20.84
N GLY A 640 -0.26 -8.95 -21.68
CA GLY A 640 -1.48 -8.85 -22.49
C GLY A 640 -2.32 -7.61 -22.23
N ALA A 641 -3.64 -7.76 -22.25
CA ALA A 641 -4.58 -6.65 -22.03
C ALA A 641 -5.67 -7.04 -21.05
N ALA A 642 -6.27 -6.04 -20.39
CA ALA A 642 -7.44 -6.22 -19.54
C ALA A 642 -8.45 -5.07 -19.74
N THR A 643 -9.67 -5.32 -19.29
CA THR A 643 -10.68 -4.27 -19.11
C THR A 643 -11.13 -4.25 -17.66
N SER A 644 -11.44 -3.06 -17.14
CA SER A 644 -12.16 -2.89 -15.89
C SER A 644 -13.36 -1.99 -16.12
N LYS A 645 -14.50 -2.37 -15.56
CA LYS A 645 -15.74 -1.58 -15.62
C LYS A 645 -16.44 -1.65 -14.28
N GLY A 646 -17.08 -0.56 -13.90
CA GLY A 646 -17.71 -0.52 -12.59
C GLY A 646 -18.39 0.79 -12.28
N GLY A 647 -18.75 0.95 -11.02
CA GLY A 647 -19.38 2.14 -10.50
C GLY A 647 -19.05 2.38 -9.05
N GLU A 648 -19.27 3.61 -8.62
CA GLU A 648 -19.00 4.13 -7.30
C GLU A 648 -20.16 5.00 -6.86
N LEU A 649 -20.51 4.92 -5.60
CA LEU A 649 -21.49 5.80 -4.96
C LEU A 649 -20.96 6.19 -3.59
N GLU A 650 -20.94 7.47 -3.29
CA GLU A 650 -20.66 8.03 -1.97
C GLU A 650 -21.79 8.94 -1.54
N VAL A 651 -22.19 8.79 -0.31
CA VAL A 651 -23.27 9.58 0.30
C VAL A 651 -22.77 10.10 1.63
N ARG A 652 -22.88 11.41 1.86
CA ARG A 652 -22.67 12.03 3.17
C ARG A 652 -23.94 12.77 3.55
N SER A 653 -24.36 12.68 4.81
CA SER A 653 -25.60 13.28 5.28
C SER A 653 -25.49 13.72 6.73
N ARG A 654 -26.07 14.87 7.01
CA ARG A 654 -26.34 15.37 8.37
C ARG A 654 -27.86 15.52 8.56
N PRO A 655 -28.59 14.40 8.72
CA PRO A 655 -30.05 14.44 8.82
C PRO A 655 -30.53 15.17 10.08
N LEU A 656 -29.72 15.18 11.12
CA LEU A 656 -29.90 15.90 12.37
C LEU A 656 -28.59 16.60 12.73
N ASP A 657 -28.63 17.73 13.41
CA ASP A 657 -27.42 18.47 13.78
C ASP A 657 -26.39 17.62 14.55
N PRO A 658 -26.80 16.76 15.50
CA PRO A 658 -25.85 15.90 16.21
C PRO A 658 -25.41 14.64 15.45
N LEU A 659 -25.99 14.34 14.28
CA LEU A 659 -25.75 13.07 13.57
C LEU A 659 -25.17 13.31 12.19
N GLU A 660 -23.96 12.82 11.96
CA GLU A 660 -23.34 12.74 10.66
C GLU A 660 -23.26 11.26 10.22
N LEU A 661 -23.66 11.00 8.98
CA LEU A 661 -23.62 9.68 8.37
C LEU A 661 -22.84 9.75 7.06
N SER A 662 -22.02 8.76 6.81
CA SER A 662 -21.39 8.57 5.50
C SER A 662 -21.45 7.11 5.08
N ALA A 663 -21.61 6.88 3.78
CA ALA A 663 -21.59 5.55 3.19
C ALA A 663 -20.94 5.59 1.81
N GLY A 664 -20.16 4.57 1.49
CA GLY A 664 -19.54 4.42 0.20
C GLY A 664 -19.67 2.98 -0.29
N VAL A 665 -19.91 2.80 -1.58
CA VAL A 665 -19.90 1.49 -2.22
C VAL A 665 -19.22 1.57 -3.59
N GLY A 666 -18.37 0.59 -3.87
CA GLY A 666 -17.71 0.41 -5.14
C GLY A 666 -17.89 -1.00 -5.68
N TYR A 667 -18.18 -1.09 -6.96
CA TYR A 667 -18.20 -2.33 -7.72
C TYR A 667 -17.26 -2.25 -8.91
N GLN A 668 -16.48 -3.29 -9.15
CA GLN A 668 -15.58 -3.37 -10.30
C GLN A 668 -15.46 -4.80 -10.82
N ASP A 669 -15.51 -4.95 -12.15
CA ASP A 669 -15.27 -6.20 -12.87
C ASP A 669 -14.02 -6.03 -13.75
N ALA A 670 -12.86 -6.45 -13.22
CA ALA A 670 -11.56 -6.33 -13.88
C ALA A 670 -11.10 -7.70 -14.39
N LYS A 671 -10.96 -7.83 -15.71
CA LYS A 671 -10.66 -9.11 -16.38
C LYS A 671 -9.61 -8.97 -17.46
N ILE A 672 -8.78 -10.00 -17.58
CA ILE A 672 -7.87 -10.19 -18.71
C ILE A 672 -8.71 -10.41 -19.97
N THR A 673 -8.44 -9.65 -21.02
CA THR A 673 -9.13 -9.76 -22.32
C THR A 673 -8.25 -10.41 -23.39
N LYS A 674 -6.92 -10.26 -23.26
CA LYS A 674 -5.94 -10.85 -24.15
C LYS A 674 -4.74 -11.32 -23.33
N ALA A 675 -4.38 -12.59 -23.49
CA ALA A 675 -3.15 -13.12 -22.88
C ALA A 675 -1.91 -12.65 -23.68
N GLY A 676 -0.85 -12.27 -22.97
CA GLY A 676 0.47 -12.10 -23.57
C GLY A 676 1.14 -13.44 -23.79
N THR A 677 2.15 -13.48 -24.67
CA THR A 677 2.92 -14.71 -24.95
C THR A 677 3.70 -15.21 -23.73
N LEU A 678 4.01 -14.30 -22.81
CA LEU A 678 4.77 -14.58 -21.57
C LEU A 678 3.88 -14.65 -20.33
N SER A 679 2.55 -14.54 -20.50
CA SER A 679 1.60 -14.54 -19.37
C SER A 679 0.94 -15.89 -19.17
N PRO A 680 0.87 -16.34 -17.93
CA PRO A 680 0.08 -17.52 -17.57
C PRO A 680 -1.43 -17.28 -17.56
N GLN A 681 -1.89 -16.04 -17.55
CA GLN A 681 -3.30 -15.70 -17.46
C GLN A 681 -4.03 -15.91 -18.80
N ARG A 682 -5.32 -16.21 -18.71
CA ARG A 682 -6.18 -16.47 -19.86
C ARG A 682 -7.23 -15.36 -19.98
N PRO A 683 -7.76 -15.10 -21.17
CA PRO A 683 -8.92 -14.25 -21.33
C PRO A 683 -10.07 -14.74 -20.45
N GLY A 684 -10.66 -13.81 -19.68
CA GLY A 684 -11.68 -14.07 -18.66
C GLY A 684 -11.17 -14.21 -17.23
N ASP A 685 -9.88 -14.45 -17.02
CA ASP A 685 -9.29 -14.47 -15.69
C ASP A 685 -9.39 -13.09 -15.01
N PRO A 686 -9.61 -13.03 -13.68
CA PRO A 686 -9.64 -11.77 -12.95
C PRO A 686 -8.25 -11.13 -12.92
N VAL A 687 -8.21 -9.81 -12.90
CA VAL A 687 -7.00 -9.08 -12.53
C VAL A 687 -6.70 -9.35 -11.06
N PHE A 688 -5.45 -9.66 -10.74
CA PHE A 688 -5.06 -10.05 -9.38
C PHE A 688 -5.09 -8.87 -8.40
N GLN A 689 -5.33 -9.18 -7.12
CA GLN A 689 -5.36 -8.25 -5.99
C GLN A 689 -6.45 -7.18 -6.07
N VAL A 690 -7.47 -7.41 -6.88
CA VAL A 690 -8.61 -6.51 -7.08
C VAL A 690 -9.83 -7.11 -6.40
N PRO A 691 -10.38 -6.48 -5.34
CA PRO A 691 -11.67 -6.87 -4.78
C PRO A 691 -12.79 -6.52 -5.76
N ASP A 692 -13.77 -7.40 -5.92
CA ASP A 692 -14.95 -7.16 -6.78
C ASP A 692 -15.90 -6.12 -6.18
N TRP A 693 -15.99 -6.04 -4.86
CA TRP A 693 -16.80 -5.08 -4.12
C TRP A 693 -16.01 -4.45 -2.98
N THR A 694 -16.27 -3.20 -2.73
CA THR A 694 -15.88 -2.49 -1.50
C THR A 694 -17.08 -1.73 -0.97
N ALA A 695 -17.28 -1.72 0.34
CA ALA A 695 -18.31 -0.91 0.96
C ALA A 695 -17.84 -0.39 2.32
N ASN A 696 -18.28 0.79 2.67
CA ASN A 696 -18.06 1.37 3.99
C ASN A 696 -19.27 2.13 4.45
N ALA A 697 -19.47 2.23 5.75
CA ALA A 697 -20.46 3.08 6.37
C ALA A 697 -19.92 3.62 7.69
N SER A 698 -20.20 4.86 7.99
CA SER A 698 -19.77 5.53 9.21
C SER A 698 -20.91 6.37 9.79
N GLY A 699 -21.01 6.40 11.09
CA GLY A 699 -21.94 7.28 11.79
C GLY A 699 -21.29 7.91 13.00
N THR A 700 -21.33 9.24 13.08
CA THR A 700 -20.87 10.02 14.23
C THR A 700 -22.03 10.72 14.90
N TRP A 701 -22.22 10.47 16.18
CA TRP A 701 -23.24 11.10 17.01
C TRP A 701 -22.59 11.97 18.07
N THR A 702 -22.90 13.26 18.10
CA THR A 702 -22.43 14.23 19.12
C THR A 702 -23.57 14.60 20.04
N ALA A 703 -23.50 14.22 21.31
CA ALA A 703 -24.51 14.51 22.31
C ALA A 703 -23.98 15.40 23.45
N PRO A 704 -24.64 16.49 23.80
CA PRO A 704 -24.33 17.19 25.04
C PRO A 704 -24.75 16.30 26.23
N LEU A 705 -23.89 16.15 27.24
CA LEU A 705 -24.17 15.35 28.43
C LEU A 705 -24.54 16.21 29.63
N TRP A 706 -23.64 17.09 30.06
CA TRP A 706 -23.81 18.05 31.13
C TRP A 706 -22.93 19.27 30.80
N THR A 707 -22.98 20.33 31.64
CA THR A 707 -22.34 21.62 31.36
C THR A 707 -20.92 21.47 30.84
N GLY A 708 -20.69 21.87 29.57
CA GLY A 708 -19.40 21.84 28.90
C GLY A 708 -18.92 20.47 28.39
N TRP A 709 -19.57 19.37 28.77
CA TRP A 709 -19.20 18.02 28.31
C TRP A 709 -20.04 17.55 27.12
N LYS A 710 -19.39 16.92 26.15
CA LYS A 710 -20.04 16.28 25.02
C LYS A 710 -19.54 14.84 24.90
N LEU A 711 -20.40 13.95 24.43
CA LEU A 711 -20.05 12.61 23.99
C LEU A 711 -20.05 12.59 22.46
N VAL A 712 -18.91 12.26 21.88
CA VAL A 712 -18.77 11.98 20.44
C VAL A 712 -18.64 10.48 20.29
N SER A 713 -19.58 9.87 19.57
CA SER A 713 -19.63 8.41 19.34
C SER A 713 -19.54 8.13 17.86
N THR A 714 -18.47 7.49 17.43
CA THR A 714 -18.24 7.11 16.03
C THR A 714 -18.24 5.60 15.89
N VAL A 715 -18.91 5.10 14.88
CA VAL A 715 -18.88 3.68 14.49
C VAL A 715 -18.58 3.60 13.00
N ASP A 716 -17.58 2.82 12.64
CA ASP A 716 -17.15 2.59 11.27
C ASP A 716 -17.27 1.11 10.91
N TYR A 717 -17.86 0.84 9.75
CA TYR A 717 -17.92 -0.48 9.15
C TYR A 717 -17.25 -0.45 7.78
N SER A 718 -16.43 -1.46 7.50
CA SER A 718 -15.79 -1.64 6.19
C SER A 718 -15.96 -3.09 5.72
N TYR A 719 -16.31 -3.26 4.46
CA TYR A 719 -16.37 -4.53 3.75
C TYR A 719 -15.43 -4.51 2.55
N VAL A 720 -14.55 -5.49 2.46
CA VAL A 720 -13.69 -5.72 1.30
C VAL A 720 -14.06 -7.07 0.69
N GLY A 721 -14.47 -7.08 -0.55
CA GLY A 721 -14.88 -8.24 -1.31
C GLY A 721 -13.73 -9.22 -1.55
N ARG A 722 -14.07 -10.37 -2.08
CA ARG A 722 -13.08 -11.37 -2.45
C ARG A 722 -12.14 -10.82 -3.55
N SER A 723 -10.90 -11.29 -3.53
CA SER A 723 -9.92 -11.02 -4.57
C SER A 723 -9.10 -12.28 -4.86
N TYR A 724 -8.20 -12.20 -5.83
CA TYR A 724 -7.33 -13.33 -6.19
C TYR A 724 -5.87 -12.94 -6.02
N SER A 725 -5.06 -13.85 -5.51
CA SER A 725 -3.64 -13.57 -5.34
C SER A 725 -2.90 -13.58 -6.67
N ALA A 726 -1.82 -12.82 -6.74
CA ALA A 726 -0.91 -12.76 -7.90
C ALA A 726 -0.05 -14.04 -8.05
N ASN A 727 -0.62 -15.21 -7.79
CA ASN A 727 0.11 -16.44 -7.80
C ASN A 727 0.35 -16.96 -9.22
N ASN A 728 1.44 -16.51 -9.82
CA ASN A 728 1.91 -16.89 -11.14
C ASN A 728 2.92 -18.03 -11.03
N LEU A 729 2.57 -19.12 -10.36
CA LEU A 729 3.39 -20.32 -10.49
C LEU A 729 3.48 -20.69 -11.97
N ALA A 730 4.71 -20.91 -12.44
CA ALA A 730 4.92 -21.49 -13.75
C ALA A 730 4.03 -22.73 -13.92
N PRO A 731 3.56 -23.04 -15.12
CA PRO A 731 2.69 -24.17 -15.34
C PRO A 731 3.31 -25.40 -14.69
N ASN A 732 2.62 -25.98 -13.72
CA ASN A 732 2.92 -27.34 -13.32
C ASN A 732 2.79 -28.18 -14.57
N GLY A 733 3.84 -28.57 -15.25
CA GLY A 733 3.90 -29.39 -16.45
C GLY A 733 2.63 -29.64 -17.33
N ASN A 734 1.46 -29.28 -16.83
CA ASN A 734 0.13 -29.41 -17.39
C ASN A 734 -0.52 -28.09 -17.85
N GLY A 735 0.18 -26.97 -17.78
CA GLY A 735 -0.34 -25.67 -18.26
C GLY A 735 -1.45 -25.04 -17.40
N THR A 736 -1.63 -25.50 -16.18
CA THR A 736 -2.63 -24.93 -15.24
C THR A 736 -1.96 -24.09 -14.18
N PHE A 737 -2.49 -22.87 -13.97
CA PHE A 737 -2.06 -21.95 -12.93
C PHE A 737 -2.92 -22.10 -11.71
N SER A 738 -2.35 -22.00 -10.52
CA SER A 738 -3.11 -21.92 -9.28
C SER A 738 -3.30 -20.47 -8.90
N THR A 739 -4.45 -19.90 -9.24
CA THR A 739 -4.92 -18.67 -8.58
C THR A 739 -5.51 -19.05 -7.23
N ARG A 740 -5.24 -18.23 -6.21
CA ARG A 740 -5.81 -18.41 -4.87
C ARG A 740 -6.87 -17.37 -4.60
N LEU A 741 -7.98 -17.81 -4.04
CA LEU A 741 -9.03 -16.93 -3.60
C LEU A 741 -8.70 -16.38 -2.23
N ARG A 742 -8.59 -15.06 -2.13
CA ARG A 742 -8.64 -14.32 -0.86
C ARG A 742 -10.10 -14.09 -0.51
N PRO A 743 -10.57 -14.60 0.63
CA PRO A 743 -11.95 -14.39 1.08
C PRO A 743 -12.24 -12.90 1.30
N SER A 744 -13.49 -12.52 1.18
CA SER A 744 -13.97 -11.22 1.70
C SER A 744 -13.81 -11.15 3.20
N TYR A 745 -13.66 -9.93 3.72
CA TYR A 745 -13.60 -9.66 5.14
C TYR A 745 -14.35 -8.37 5.50
N GLU A 746 -14.68 -8.25 6.77
CA GLU A 746 -15.44 -7.14 7.35
C GLU A 746 -14.69 -6.62 8.58
N LEU A 747 -14.66 -5.30 8.74
CA LEU A 747 -14.07 -4.66 9.91
C LEU A 747 -15.11 -3.77 10.57
N LEU A 748 -15.13 -3.78 11.88
CA LEU A 748 -15.97 -2.93 12.70
C LEU A 748 -15.10 -2.21 13.71
N ASP A 749 -15.09 -0.88 13.64
CA ASP A 749 -14.38 -0.01 14.57
C ASP A 749 -15.35 0.90 15.30
N ALA A 750 -15.03 1.30 16.51
CA ALA A 750 -15.82 2.25 17.28
C ALA A 750 -14.95 3.14 18.16
N ARG A 751 -15.35 4.40 18.30
CA ARG A 751 -14.71 5.36 19.19
C ARG A 751 -15.77 6.09 20.01
N LEU A 752 -15.54 6.22 21.33
CA LEU A 752 -16.39 6.92 22.26
C LEU A 752 -15.53 7.97 22.97
N ALA A 753 -15.68 9.23 22.61
CA ALA A 753 -14.89 10.32 23.15
C ALA A 753 -15.73 11.23 24.05
N LEU A 754 -15.24 11.50 25.24
CA LEU A 754 -15.75 12.53 26.16
C LEU A 754 -14.90 13.78 25.99
N THR A 755 -15.49 14.87 25.52
CA THR A 755 -14.81 16.13 25.28
C THR A 755 -15.31 17.22 26.23
N HIS A 756 -14.39 18.01 26.75
CA HIS A 756 -14.68 19.19 27.57
C HIS A 756 -13.66 20.28 27.25
N ASP A 757 -14.11 21.38 26.64
CA ASP A 757 -13.25 22.42 26.11
C ASP A 757 -12.12 21.85 25.21
N LYS A 758 -10.90 21.82 25.73
CA LYS A 758 -9.69 21.38 25.04
C LYS A 758 -9.23 19.98 25.45
N LEU A 759 -9.93 19.37 26.41
CA LEU A 759 -9.64 18.03 26.91
C LEU A 759 -10.52 16.99 26.22
N GLU A 760 -9.92 15.89 25.82
CA GLU A 760 -10.62 14.73 25.31
C GLU A 760 -10.09 13.45 25.96
N VAL A 761 -11.00 12.55 26.34
CA VAL A 761 -10.71 11.18 26.77
C VAL A 761 -11.54 10.23 25.93
N ALA A 762 -10.91 9.32 25.22
CA ALA A 762 -11.60 8.43 24.30
C ALA A 762 -11.34 6.96 24.62
N PHE A 763 -12.38 6.16 24.47
CA PHE A 763 -12.29 4.71 24.37
C PHE A 763 -12.31 4.33 22.89
N VAL A 764 -11.31 3.58 22.44
CA VAL A 764 -11.14 3.18 21.03
C VAL A 764 -11.15 1.65 20.92
N GLY A 765 -11.94 1.14 20.00
CA GLY A 765 -11.97 -0.26 19.63
C GLY A 765 -11.77 -0.43 18.14
N LYS A 766 -10.71 -1.11 17.72
CA LYS A 766 -10.44 -1.48 16.32
C LYS A 766 -10.65 -2.97 16.11
N ASN A 767 -11.18 -3.34 14.95
CA ASN A 767 -11.48 -4.71 14.57
C ASN A 767 -12.30 -5.44 15.66
N LEU A 768 -13.40 -4.85 16.11
CA LEU A 768 -14.22 -5.35 17.21
C LEU A 768 -14.78 -6.75 16.96
N ALA A 769 -14.99 -7.12 15.69
CA ALA A 769 -15.38 -8.47 15.30
C ALA A 769 -14.25 -9.50 15.40
N ASN A 770 -13.01 -9.05 15.65
CA ASN A 770 -11.80 -9.89 15.71
C ASN A 770 -11.60 -10.71 14.43
N GLU A 771 -11.87 -10.09 13.27
CA GLU A 771 -11.67 -10.71 11.96
C GLU A 771 -10.17 -10.90 11.68
N ALA A 772 -9.82 -12.04 11.11
CA ALA A 772 -8.49 -12.39 10.65
C ALA A 772 -8.49 -12.40 9.12
N ALA A 773 -8.26 -11.24 8.51
CA ALA A 773 -8.27 -11.05 7.07
C ALA A 773 -6.95 -11.50 6.43
N ASN A 774 -7.03 -12.14 5.27
CA ASN A 774 -5.88 -12.37 4.42
C ASN A 774 -5.60 -11.10 3.60
N LEU A 775 -4.61 -10.31 4.00
CA LEU A 775 -4.19 -9.08 3.33
C LEU A 775 -3.18 -9.34 2.21
N GLY A 776 -2.49 -10.48 2.25
CA GLY A 776 -1.48 -10.83 1.27
C GLY A 776 -1.02 -12.27 1.45
N ASP A 777 -0.72 -12.92 0.34
CA ASP A 777 -0.07 -14.22 0.35
C ASP A 777 1.41 -13.92 0.22
N ASN A 778 2.13 -13.98 1.34
CA ASN A 778 3.56 -13.81 1.25
C ASN A 778 4.21 -15.07 0.70
N ARG A 779 5.19 -14.82 -0.13
CA ARG A 779 6.06 -15.80 -0.68
C ARG A 779 7.45 -15.38 -0.33
N SER A 780 8.13 -16.22 0.35
CA SER A 780 9.57 -16.18 0.41
C SER A 780 10.13 -16.00 -1.00
N ILE A 781 11.29 -15.40 -1.09
CA ILE A 781 11.98 -14.88 -2.28
C ILE A 781 11.78 -15.72 -3.53
N ALA A 782 11.61 -16.99 -3.41
CA ALA A 782 11.75 -17.82 -4.56
C ALA A 782 10.53 -18.62 -4.89
N ALA A 783 9.72 -19.01 -4.10
CA ALA A 783 8.56 -19.81 -4.39
C ALA A 783 7.85 -20.04 -3.10
N GLU A 784 6.58 -20.32 -3.19
CA GLU A 784 6.00 -21.02 -2.10
C GLU A 784 6.87 -22.19 -1.72
N THR A 785 7.31 -22.18 -0.49
CA THR A 785 7.75 -23.41 0.12
C THR A 785 6.63 -24.41 -0.13
N PRO A 786 6.88 -25.48 -0.87
CA PRO A 786 5.85 -26.44 -1.20
C PRO A 786 5.04 -26.84 0.03
N GLY A 787 3.73 -26.58 0.01
CA GLY A 787 2.81 -26.92 1.10
C GLY A 787 2.68 -25.91 2.23
N ARG A 788 3.34 -24.75 2.20
CA ARG A 788 3.25 -23.76 3.32
C ARG A 788 3.13 -22.32 2.85
N PRO A 789 1.98 -21.90 2.33
CA PRO A 789 1.73 -20.49 2.09
C PRO A 789 1.70 -19.73 3.42
N ARG A 790 2.35 -18.58 3.45
CA ARG A 790 2.32 -17.63 4.55
C ARG A 790 1.40 -16.47 4.18
N LEU A 791 0.56 -16.05 5.11
CA LEU A 791 -0.40 -14.98 4.90
C LEU A 791 -0.03 -13.79 5.76
N ILE A 792 -0.05 -12.62 5.19
CA ILE A 792 -0.02 -11.38 5.95
C ILE A 792 -1.43 -11.12 6.44
N VAL A 793 -1.56 -10.88 7.74
CA VAL A 793 -2.84 -10.81 8.45
C VAL A 793 -2.96 -9.46 9.13
N ASN A 794 -4.18 -8.89 9.12
CA ASN A 794 -4.47 -7.66 9.84
C ASN A 794 -4.31 -7.83 11.36
N GLN A 795 -4.19 -6.70 12.05
CA GLN A 795 -4.14 -6.65 13.51
C GLN A 795 -5.45 -7.24 14.11
N PRO A 796 -5.37 -8.11 15.13
CA PRO A 796 -6.53 -8.58 15.88
C PRO A 796 -7.26 -7.43 16.58
N ARG A 797 -8.41 -7.74 17.18
CA ARG A 797 -9.16 -6.77 17.98
C ARG A 797 -8.25 -6.08 18.98
N THR A 798 -8.28 -4.74 18.93
CA THR A 798 -7.51 -3.87 19.81
C THR A 798 -8.46 -2.92 20.52
N ILE A 799 -8.31 -2.81 21.84
CA ILE A 799 -9.13 -1.94 22.70
C ILE A 799 -8.20 -1.04 23.50
N GLY A 800 -8.47 0.24 23.52
CA GLY A 800 -7.60 1.22 24.15
C GLY A 800 -8.31 2.42 24.73
N LEU A 801 -7.54 3.20 25.49
CA LEU A 801 -7.90 4.53 26.00
C LEU A 801 -6.92 5.53 25.46
N GLU A 802 -7.43 6.66 25.02
CA GLU A 802 -6.68 7.80 24.53
C GLU A 802 -6.99 9.02 25.37
N PHE A 803 -5.99 9.86 25.54
CA PHE A 803 -6.08 11.15 26.17
C PHE A 803 -5.50 12.19 25.21
N ARG A 804 -6.21 13.31 25.03
CA ARG A 804 -5.75 14.43 24.21
C ARG A 804 -6.05 15.73 24.93
N GLU A 805 -5.10 16.63 24.95
CA GLU A 805 -5.27 17.99 25.44
C GLU A 805 -4.69 19.01 24.46
N SER A 806 -5.47 20.03 24.16
CA SER A 806 -5.09 21.14 23.29
C SER A 806 -4.95 22.43 24.11
N PHE A 807 -4.08 23.32 23.68
CA PHE A 807 -3.76 24.56 24.40
C PHE A 807 -3.98 25.81 23.55
#